data_ed69a2a76f658d81d9f18627652b8859
#
_entry.id   ed69a2a76f658d81d9f18627652b8859
#
_cell.length_a   1.000
_cell.length_b   1.000
_cell.length_c   1.000
_cell.angle_alpha   90.00
_cell.angle_beta   90.00
_cell.angle_gamma   90.00
#
_symmetry.space_group_name_H-M   'P 1'
#
loop_
_entity.id
_entity.type
_entity.pdbx_description
1 polymer ?
#
loop_
_entity_poly.entity_id
_entity_poly.type
_entity_poly.pdbx_seq_one_letter_code
_entity_poly.pdbx_strand_id
1 'polypeptide(L)'
;MNIEGIFSDETIEYVSMQSLKNRQNIRIQIRIFKDDKPDIILVDHRDGSEVVMSKLRSSEHFDFYYADLEDRDYLKYYFKIIDGKNTLFFTRFGITDYLKEDALFEYNKNFTLPEWAKGALMYQIFIDRFNRGDETNDVVDDEYIYIGLPVKHKENWNEYPSNFDVGYFYGGDLAGVLQKLDYLRDFGVEVIYFNPLFVSPSNHKYDTQDYDYIDPHIGVIVEDADGVLGEYDTDNKNAVKYVKRVTSKKNLEASNELFIRLVEEAHKRNIKVIIDGVFNHCGSFNKWMDKEGIYKRADDKYPIGAYWSKESEFRPYFNFIGNEYDGWWGHDTLPKLYYENSKKLVDEVLNIAKKWVSPPFNVDGWRLDVAADLGYSHEFNHIFWSMFREAVKSANNDAVILAEHYGDPSFWLDGKCWDGVMNYDGFMEPVSWFLTGLEKHSDREDMNLKGNADAFFLMLKNALGKMPYDSILVSMIQLSNHDHSRFLTRTNGIVGRINSHKSEDAESGVKLEVMRQAIMMQITLPGAPTVYYGDEVGVCGFTDPDNRRTYPWGNENLELLEYHRYMNKWHRIRKELKTGSLIRLISTGGVVCYARVLKDNISVIIINAGEYTAKTDIPLYLTGMRDSAVISRVIYTNKVGYNVGRVTYINDNGYLNFEIEPHSGYLLVSENL
;
A
#
# COMPACT_ATOMS: atom_id res chain seq x y z
N MET A 1 0.81 10.08 -38.98
CA MET A 1 1.01 9.01 -37.97
C MET A 1 -0.11 9.05 -36.96
N ASN A 2 -0.64 7.88 -36.55
CA ASN A 2 -1.64 7.79 -35.50
C ASN A 2 -0.94 7.59 -34.14
N ILE A 3 -1.09 8.57 -33.24
CA ILE A 3 -0.41 8.58 -31.93
C ILE A 3 -0.97 7.56 -30.92
N GLU A 4 -2.21 7.09 -31.08
CA GLU A 4 -2.83 6.11 -30.18
C GLU A 4 -2.16 4.73 -30.24
N GLY A 5 -1.53 4.41 -31.39
CA GLY A 5 -0.79 3.16 -31.57
C GLY A 5 0.59 3.12 -30.91
N ILE A 6 1.12 4.29 -30.53
CA ILE A 6 2.44 4.40 -29.91
C ILE A 6 2.37 3.93 -28.47
N PHE A 7 3.14 2.89 -28.14
CA PHE A 7 3.17 2.37 -26.79
C PHE A 7 4.49 1.65 -26.50
N SER A 8 5.01 1.88 -25.34
CA SER A 8 6.07 1.16 -24.65
C SER A 8 5.91 1.36 -23.15
N ASP A 9 6.42 0.45 -22.36
CA ASP A 9 6.56 0.56 -20.92
C ASP A 9 7.82 -0.19 -20.46
N GLU A 10 7.95 -0.42 -19.16
CA GLU A 10 9.09 -1.12 -18.58
C GLU A 10 8.79 -2.60 -18.30
N THR A 11 7.68 -3.14 -18.84
CA THR A 11 7.36 -4.56 -18.72
C THR A 11 8.32 -5.42 -19.53
N ILE A 12 8.37 -6.71 -19.22
CA ILE A 12 9.18 -7.69 -19.94
C ILE A 12 8.87 -7.76 -21.46
N GLU A 13 7.70 -7.28 -21.87
CA GLU A 13 7.32 -7.21 -23.28
C GLU A 13 8.11 -6.14 -24.05
N TYR A 14 8.54 -5.08 -23.38
CA TYR A 14 9.21 -3.93 -23.97
C TYR A 14 10.66 -3.76 -23.52
N VAL A 15 11.03 -4.30 -22.35
CA VAL A 15 12.40 -4.28 -21.83
C VAL A 15 12.82 -5.69 -21.49
N SER A 16 13.85 -6.21 -22.17
CA SER A 16 14.31 -7.59 -21.98
C SER A 16 15.82 -7.75 -22.17
N MET A 17 16.40 -8.71 -21.43
CA MET A 17 17.79 -9.11 -21.63
C MET A 17 17.89 -10.07 -22.81
N GLN A 18 18.85 -9.84 -23.70
CA GLN A 18 19.14 -10.67 -24.85
C GLN A 18 20.59 -11.15 -24.81
N SER A 19 20.80 -12.42 -25.11
CA SER A 19 22.14 -12.97 -25.30
C SER A 19 22.50 -12.97 -26.78
N LEU A 20 23.35 -12.02 -27.19
CA LEU A 20 23.79 -11.84 -28.60
C LEU A 20 25.30 -11.99 -28.67
N LYS A 21 25.80 -12.90 -29.51
CA LYS A 21 27.25 -13.11 -29.80
C LYS A 21 28.10 -13.23 -28.50
N ASN A 22 27.61 -13.98 -27.50
CA ASN A 22 28.26 -14.15 -26.20
C ASN A 22 28.34 -12.87 -25.34
N ARG A 23 27.56 -11.86 -25.63
CA ARG A 23 27.37 -10.66 -24.80
C ARG A 23 25.90 -10.57 -24.36
N GLN A 24 25.69 -10.05 -23.18
CA GLN A 24 24.36 -9.67 -22.74
C GLN A 24 24.07 -8.25 -23.28
N ASN A 25 22.88 -8.05 -23.83
CA ASN A 25 22.39 -6.77 -24.30
C ASN A 25 21.01 -6.50 -23.72
N ILE A 26 20.70 -5.22 -23.53
CA ILE A 26 19.37 -4.77 -23.15
C ILE A 26 18.62 -4.46 -24.44
N ARG A 27 17.48 -5.14 -24.67
CA ARG A 27 16.57 -4.80 -25.76
C ARG A 27 15.46 -3.91 -25.24
N ILE A 28 15.35 -2.72 -25.83
CA ILE A 28 14.24 -1.78 -25.62
C ILE A 28 13.36 -1.82 -26.85
N GLN A 29 12.04 -1.93 -26.65
CA GLN A 29 11.06 -2.00 -27.73
C GLN A 29 10.01 -0.89 -27.61
N ILE A 30 9.42 -0.53 -28.74
CA ILE A 30 8.27 0.35 -28.86
C ILE A 30 7.39 -0.16 -29.99
N ARG A 31 6.07 -0.03 -29.89
CA ARG A 31 5.15 -0.30 -30.99
C ARG A 31 4.53 0.99 -31.51
N ILE A 32 4.20 0.99 -32.79
CA ILE A 32 3.43 2.02 -33.48
C ILE A 32 2.35 1.35 -34.33
N PHE A 33 1.40 2.09 -34.87
CA PHE A 33 0.48 1.52 -35.84
C PHE A 33 1.22 0.97 -37.06
N LYS A 34 0.69 -0.14 -37.58
CA LYS A 34 1.18 -0.79 -38.77
C LYS A 34 1.14 0.20 -39.97
N ASP A 35 2.21 0.17 -40.75
CA ASP A 35 2.40 1.02 -41.91
C ASP A 35 2.63 2.51 -41.64
N ASP A 36 2.61 2.98 -40.42
CA ASP A 36 3.19 4.26 -40.03
C ASP A 36 4.74 4.20 -40.20
N LYS A 37 5.36 5.27 -40.67
CA LYS A 37 6.79 5.29 -40.98
C LYS A 37 7.54 6.50 -40.39
N PRO A 38 7.40 6.76 -39.05
CA PRO A 38 8.23 7.76 -38.44
C PRO A 38 9.66 7.26 -38.24
N ASP A 39 10.59 8.16 -38.11
CA ASP A 39 11.90 7.85 -37.54
C ASP A 39 11.76 7.75 -36.03
N ILE A 40 12.15 6.61 -35.45
CA ILE A 40 12.09 6.37 -34.02
C ILE A 40 13.52 6.28 -33.48
N ILE A 41 13.81 7.11 -32.49
CA ILE A 41 15.13 7.25 -31.89
C ILE A 41 15.01 7.00 -30.39
N LEU A 42 15.77 6.05 -29.87
CA LEU A 42 15.98 5.87 -28.45
C LEU A 42 17.08 6.81 -27.99
N VAL A 43 16.83 7.62 -26.98
CA VAL A 43 17.80 8.60 -26.47
C VAL A 43 18.14 8.26 -25.00
N ASP A 44 19.44 8.05 -24.71
CA ASP A 44 19.94 8.01 -23.34
C ASP A 44 20.01 9.45 -22.81
N HIS A 45 19.19 9.77 -21.82
CA HIS A 45 19.07 11.13 -21.29
C HIS A 45 20.36 11.62 -20.59
N ARG A 46 21.23 10.71 -20.11
CA ARG A 46 22.41 11.07 -19.31
C ARG A 46 23.54 11.69 -20.15
N ASP A 47 23.72 11.18 -21.36
CA ASP A 47 24.80 11.62 -22.25
C ASP A 47 24.31 12.13 -23.60
N GLY A 48 23.00 12.07 -23.82
CA GLY A 48 22.37 12.49 -25.08
C GLY A 48 22.63 11.56 -26.25
N SER A 49 23.15 10.35 -26.04
CA SER A 49 23.40 9.39 -27.09
C SER A 49 22.09 8.92 -27.74
N GLU A 50 22.08 8.90 -29.06
CA GLU A 50 20.92 8.56 -29.88
C GLU A 50 21.15 7.23 -30.62
N VAL A 51 20.14 6.32 -30.59
CA VAL A 51 20.13 5.06 -31.31
C VAL A 51 18.88 5.00 -32.18
N VAL A 52 19.05 4.98 -33.51
CA VAL A 52 17.94 4.78 -34.43
C VAL A 52 17.41 3.37 -34.30
N MET A 53 16.11 3.23 -34.04
CA MET A 53 15.49 1.93 -33.82
C MET A 53 15.18 1.22 -35.14
N SER A 54 15.36 -0.09 -35.12
CA SER A 54 15.08 -0.96 -36.27
C SER A 54 13.76 -1.69 -36.12
N LYS A 55 13.06 -1.91 -37.24
CA LYS A 55 11.85 -2.72 -37.23
C LYS A 55 12.17 -4.18 -36.88
N LEU A 56 11.50 -4.71 -35.88
CA LEU A 56 11.66 -6.08 -35.38
C LEU A 56 10.68 -7.05 -36.07
N ARG A 57 9.39 -6.70 -36.00
CA ARG A 57 8.28 -7.54 -36.49
C ARG A 57 7.04 -6.70 -36.72
N SER A 58 6.07 -7.28 -37.40
CA SER A 58 4.70 -6.75 -37.54
C SER A 58 3.70 -7.72 -36.89
N SER A 59 2.65 -7.18 -36.33
CA SER A 59 1.41 -7.91 -36.01
C SER A 59 0.29 -7.50 -36.94
N GLU A 60 -0.94 -7.83 -36.62
CA GLU A 60 -2.10 -7.41 -37.38
C GLU A 60 -2.27 -5.89 -37.43
N HIS A 61 -2.11 -5.25 -36.25
CA HIS A 61 -2.36 -3.82 -36.05
C HIS A 61 -1.11 -2.98 -35.84
N PHE A 62 0.04 -3.56 -35.47
CA PHE A 62 1.23 -2.83 -35.05
C PHE A 62 2.52 -3.30 -35.71
N ASP A 63 3.41 -2.34 -35.89
CA ASP A 63 4.83 -2.55 -36.15
C ASP A 63 5.62 -2.33 -34.86
N PHE A 64 6.51 -3.28 -34.55
CA PHE A 64 7.38 -3.22 -33.37
C PHE A 64 8.79 -2.85 -33.80
N TYR A 65 9.37 -1.87 -33.10
CA TYR A 65 10.72 -1.41 -33.28
C TYR A 65 11.56 -1.72 -32.04
N TYR A 66 12.85 -1.88 -32.21
CA TYR A 66 13.78 -2.21 -31.14
C TYR A 66 15.11 -1.51 -31.28
N ALA A 67 15.81 -1.33 -30.16
CA ALA A 67 17.23 -1.04 -30.05
C ALA A 67 17.86 -2.04 -29.08
N ASP A 68 18.99 -2.61 -29.46
CA ASP A 68 19.84 -3.44 -28.59
C ASP A 68 21.00 -2.57 -28.11
N LEU A 69 21.06 -2.35 -26.80
CA LEU A 69 22.13 -1.61 -26.13
C LEU A 69 23.08 -2.57 -25.42
N GLU A 70 24.37 -2.21 -25.36
CA GLU A 70 25.31 -2.96 -24.51
C GLU A 70 24.81 -2.99 -23.05
N ASP A 71 25.06 -4.12 -22.37
CA ASP A 71 24.69 -4.31 -20.96
C ASP A 71 25.30 -3.19 -20.10
N ARG A 72 24.45 -2.57 -19.29
CA ARG A 72 24.81 -1.49 -18.38
C ARG A 72 23.99 -1.56 -17.11
N ASP A 73 24.53 -1.03 -16.02
CA ASP A 73 23.84 -1.09 -14.71
C ASP A 73 22.63 -0.18 -14.64
N TYR A 74 22.65 0.94 -15.32
CA TYR A 74 21.56 1.93 -15.28
C TYR A 74 21.40 2.65 -16.62
N LEU A 75 20.15 2.85 -17.04
CA LEU A 75 19.76 3.62 -18.21
C LEU A 75 18.53 4.49 -17.87
N LYS A 76 18.57 5.78 -18.20
CA LYS A 76 17.42 6.68 -18.16
C LYS A 76 17.16 7.17 -19.56
N TYR A 77 15.97 6.89 -20.14
CA TYR A 77 15.74 7.04 -21.55
C TYR A 77 14.34 7.52 -21.90
N TYR A 78 14.21 7.96 -23.14
CA TYR A 78 12.94 8.31 -23.77
C TYR A 78 13.00 8.00 -25.26
N PHE A 79 11.83 8.03 -25.91
CA PHE A 79 11.76 7.90 -27.36
C PHE A 79 11.47 9.27 -27.98
N LYS A 80 12.29 9.63 -28.99
CA LYS A 80 12.09 10.77 -29.86
C LYS A 80 11.54 10.24 -31.18
N ILE A 81 10.36 10.73 -31.60
CA ILE A 81 9.62 10.23 -32.76
C ILE A 81 9.46 11.38 -33.75
N ILE A 82 9.97 11.20 -34.98
CA ILE A 82 9.98 12.22 -36.00
C ILE A 82 9.06 11.77 -37.14
N ASP A 83 7.97 12.53 -37.37
CA ASP A 83 7.02 12.32 -38.46
C ASP A 83 6.97 13.58 -39.32
N GLY A 84 7.74 13.54 -40.43
CA GLY A 84 7.92 14.68 -41.30
C GLY A 84 8.59 15.86 -40.60
N LYS A 85 7.83 16.92 -40.32
CA LYS A 85 8.32 18.12 -39.60
C LYS A 85 8.02 18.11 -38.12
N ASN A 86 7.24 17.15 -37.65
CA ASN A 86 6.81 17.07 -36.27
C ASN A 86 7.79 16.19 -35.47
N THR A 87 8.19 16.66 -34.30
CA THR A 87 8.95 15.88 -33.32
C THR A 87 8.09 15.70 -32.07
N LEU A 88 7.92 14.45 -31.69
CA LEU A 88 7.20 14.07 -30.47
C LEU A 88 8.15 13.32 -29.54
N PHE A 89 7.85 13.38 -28.24
CA PHE A 89 8.57 12.69 -27.19
C PHE A 89 7.63 11.70 -26.50
N PHE A 90 8.08 10.48 -26.32
CA PHE A 90 7.34 9.47 -25.59
C PHE A 90 8.09 9.07 -24.31
N THR A 91 7.44 9.24 -23.18
CA THR A 91 7.93 8.96 -21.83
C THR A 91 6.88 8.15 -21.05
N ARG A 92 7.12 7.80 -19.79
CA ARG A 92 6.09 7.19 -18.92
C ARG A 92 4.80 8.02 -18.84
N PHE A 93 4.90 9.34 -18.96
CA PHE A 93 3.73 10.21 -19.05
C PHE A 93 2.92 10.00 -20.35
N GLY A 94 3.53 9.43 -21.37
CA GLY A 94 3.00 9.22 -22.73
C GLY A 94 3.57 10.24 -23.73
N ILE A 95 2.79 10.54 -24.77
CA ILE A 95 3.24 11.39 -25.88
C ILE A 95 3.01 12.86 -25.57
N THR A 96 4.03 13.68 -25.84
CA THR A 96 4.01 15.14 -25.73
C THR A 96 4.85 15.76 -26.86
N ASP A 97 4.64 17.05 -27.12
CA ASP A 97 5.43 17.86 -28.06
C ASP A 97 6.66 18.51 -27.41
N TYR A 98 6.85 18.30 -26.12
CA TYR A 98 8.02 18.68 -25.32
C TYR A 98 8.51 17.50 -24.48
N LEU A 99 9.78 17.50 -24.09
CA LEU A 99 10.34 16.45 -23.24
C LEU A 99 9.88 16.64 -21.78
N LYS A 100 9.18 15.66 -21.23
CA LYS A 100 8.78 15.59 -19.82
C LYS A 100 9.84 14.83 -19.02
N GLU A 101 10.83 15.58 -18.49
CA GLU A 101 12.03 15.02 -17.86
C GLU A 101 11.77 14.33 -16.50
N ASP A 102 10.65 14.64 -15.84
CA ASP A 102 10.23 14.04 -14.57
C ASP A 102 9.51 12.69 -14.75
N ALA A 103 9.36 12.21 -16.00
CA ALA A 103 8.65 10.98 -16.32
C ALA A 103 9.41 10.11 -17.34
N LEU A 104 10.72 10.10 -17.32
CA LEU A 104 11.54 9.28 -18.21
C LEU A 104 11.48 7.80 -17.82
N PHE A 105 11.62 6.92 -18.81
CA PHE A 105 11.80 5.49 -18.55
C PHE A 105 13.15 5.22 -17.90
N GLU A 106 13.19 4.16 -17.08
CA GLU A 106 14.41 3.76 -16.39
C GLU A 106 14.61 2.23 -16.47
N TYR A 107 15.84 1.83 -16.67
CA TYR A 107 16.29 0.47 -16.45
C TYR A 107 17.41 0.49 -15.42
N ASN A 108 17.25 -0.30 -14.36
CA ASN A 108 18.25 -0.45 -13.30
C ASN A 108 18.47 -1.94 -13.03
N LYS A 109 19.61 -2.46 -13.50
CA LYS A 109 19.96 -3.87 -13.38
C LYS A 109 20.07 -4.36 -11.93
N ASN A 110 20.47 -3.48 -11.05
CA ASN A 110 20.71 -3.78 -9.64
C ASN A 110 19.48 -3.55 -8.75
N PHE A 111 18.41 -2.98 -9.33
CA PHE A 111 17.14 -2.80 -8.63
C PHE A 111 16.24 -4.01 -8.88
N THR A 112 16.42 -5.02 -8.04
CA THR A 112 15.59 -6.23 -8.09
C THR A 112 14.60 -6.23 -6.95
N LEU A 113 13.32 -6.45 -7.28
CA LEU A 113 12.24 -6.55 -6.31
C LEU A 113 11.80 -8.01 -6.17
N PRO A 114 11.31 -8.41 -4.98
CA PRO A 114 10.81 -9.76 -4.79
C PRO A 114 9.62 -10.04 -5.73
N GLU A 115 9.72 -11.08 -6.53
CA GLU A 115 8.67 -11.45 -7.48
C GLU A 115 7.34 -11.75 -6.80
N TRP A 116 7.36 -12.28 -5.57
CA TRP A 116 6.15 -12.55 -4.79
C TRP A 116 5.36 -11.28 -4.44
N ALA A 117 6.03 -10.11 -4.34
CA ALA A 117 5.41 -8.86 -3.95
C ALA A 117 4.70 -8.15 -5.12
N LYS A 118 5.09 -8.45 -6.38
CA LYS A 118 4.51 -7.82 -7.58
C LYS A 118 3.05 -8.21 -7.75
N GLY A 119 2.16 -7.24 -7.58
CA GLY A 119 0.71 -7.46 -7.64
C GLY A 119 0.19 -8.44 -6.58
N ALA A 120 0.86 -8.59 -5.44
CA ALA A 120 0.39 -9.47 -4.38
C ALA A 120 -0.87 -8.91 -3.70
N LEU A 121 -1.84 -9.77 -3.44
CA LEU A 121 -3.03 -9.41 -2.68
C LEU A 121 -2.66 -9.30 -1.20
N MET A 122 -2.62 -8.08 -0.70
CA MET A 122 -2.29 -7.76 0.68
C MET A 122 -3.54 -7.52 1.53
N TYR A 123 -3.44 -7.77 2.82
CA TYR A 123 -4.51 -7.52 3.79
C TYR A 123 -3.94 -6.81 5.01
N GLN A 124 -4.41 -5.58 5.27
CA GLN A 124 -3.98 -4.78 6.40
C GLN A 124 -4.80 -5.07 7.64
N ILE A 125 -4.13 -5.39 8.75
CA ILE A 125 -4.74 -5.69 10.04
C ILE A 125 -4.38 -4.62 11.07
N PHE A 126 -5.40 -3.95 11.62
CA PHE A 126 -5.30 -3.19 12.87
C PHE A 126 -5.64 -4.14 14.02
N ILE A 127 -4.60 -4.57 14.75
CA ILE A 127 -4.65 -5.77 15.60
C ILE A 127 -5.76 -5.72 16.66
N ASP A 128 -5.89 -4.60 17.38
CA ASP A 128 -6.86 -4.41 18.48
C ASP A 128 -8.33 -4.57 18.03
N ARG A 129 -8.60 -4.48 16.72
CA ARG A 129 -9.96 -4.41 16.16
C ARG A 129 -10.30 -5.58 15.23
N PHE A 130 -9.38 -6.53 15.03
CA PHE A 130 -9.60 -7.60 14.07
C PHE A 130 -10.29 -8.83 14.67
N ASN A 131 -9.68 -9.45 15.67
CA ASN A 131 -10.28 -10.61 16.38
C ASN A 131 -9.63 -10.81 17.74
N ARG A 132 -10.44 -10.96 18.79
CA ARG A 132 -10.02 -11.27 20.16
C ARG A 132 -9.88 -12.78 20.32
N GLY A 133 -8.70 -13.27 20.61
CA GLY A 133 -8.39 -14.68 20.71
C GLY A 133 -8.04 -15.16 22.10
N ASP A 134 -7.49 -14.28 22.94
CA ASP A 134 -7.08 -14.56 24.33
C ASP A 134 -7.49 -13.36 25.22
N GLU A 135 -8.44 -13.58 26.14
CA GLU A 135 -8.90 -12.55 27.07
C GLU A 135 -7.94 -12.29 28.22
N THR A 136 -6.93 -13.15 28.41
CA THR A 136 -6.00 -13.05 29.54
C THR A 136 -4.90 -12.01 29.35
N ASN A 137 -4.72 -11.56 28.11
CA ASN A 137 -3.75 -10.52 27.74
C ASN A 137 -4.34 -9.11 27.60
N ASP A 138 -5.65 -8.96 27.75
CA ASP A 138 -6.34 -7.67 27.60
C ASP A 138 -5.77 -6.59 28.51
N VAL A 139 -5.71 -5.36 27.99
CA VAL A 139 -5.58 -4.17 28.82
C VAL A 139 -6.81 -4.08 29.73
N VAL A 140 -6.60 -3.88 31.03
CA VAL A 140 -7.70 -3.74 31.98
C VAL A 140 -7.97 -2.27 32.30
N ASP A 141 -9.15 -1.98 32.80
CA ASP A 141 -9.52 -0.63 33.25
C ASP A 141 -8.52 -0.11 34.28
N ASP A 142 -8.11 1.15 34.14
CA ASP A 142 -7.22 1.85 35.04
C ASP A 142 -5.83 1.18 35.21
N GLU A 143 -5.37 0.42 34.23
CA GLU A 143 -4.07 -0.24 34.29
C GLU A 143 -2.91 0.76 34.30
N TYR A 144 -3.02 1.83 33.51
CA TYR A 144 -2.08 2.95 33.46
C TYR A 144 -2.76 4.22 32.94
N ILE A 145 -2.03 5.34 32.99
CA ILE A 145 -2.45 6.62 32.42
C ILE A 145 -1.78 6.83 31.08
N TYR A 146 -2.57 7.12 30.04
CA TYR A 146 -2.08 7.50 28.73
C TYR A 146 -2.73 8.83 28.29
N ILE A 147 -1.89 9.81 27.88
CA ILE A 147 -2.31 11.18 27.53
C ILE A 147 -3.22 11.81 28.61
N GLY A 148 -2.83 11.64 29.88
CA GLY A 148 -3.53 12.21 31.03
C GLY A 148 -4.85 11.56 31.41
N LEU A 149 -5.23 10.46 30.76
CA LEU A 149 -6.44 9.70 31.06
C LEU A 149 -6.12 8.23 31.36
N PRO A 150 -6.84 7.58 32.30
CA PRO A 150 -6.71 6.15 32.51
C PRO A 150 -7.21 5.37 31.29
N VAL A 151 -6.48 4.31 30.95
CA VAL A 151 -6.88 3.41 29.88
C VAL A 151 -8.12 2.61 30.24
N LYS A 152 -8.88 2.17 29.24
CA LYS A 152 -10.13 1.43 29.41
C LYS A 152 -10.23 0.25 28.46
N HIS A 153 -10.77 -0.86 28.94
CA HIS A 153 -11.21 -1.96 28.11
C HIS A 153 -12.66 -1.75 27.63
N LYS A 154 -12.93 -2.06 26.37
CA LYS A 154 -14.27 -2.01 25.77
C LYS A 154 -14.92 -3.39 25.83
N GLU A 155 -15.84 -3.57 26.76
CA GLU A 155 -16.59 -4.82 26.93
C GLU A 155 -17.44 -5.19 25.69
N ASN A 156 -18.00 -4.17 25.02
CA ASN A 156 -18.80 -4.38 23.82
C ASN A 156 -17.94 -4.28 22.57
N TRP A 157 -17.61 -5.42 21.95
CA TRP A 157 -16.85 -5.52 20.71
C TRP A 157 -17.42 -4.64 19.57
N ASN A 158 -18.73 -4.44 19.51
CA ASN A 158 -19.41 -3.69 18.46
C ASN A 158 -19.64 -2.21 18.80
N GLU A 159 -19.09 -1.70 19.90
CA GLU A 159 -19.17 -0.28 20.21
C GLU A 159 -18.34 0.54 19.21
N TYR A 160 -18.85 1.71 18.81
CA TYR A 160 -18.10 2.59 17.93
C TYR A 160 -16.93 3.26 18.65
N PRO A 161 -15.80 3.51 17.94
CA PRO A 161 -14.70 4.31 18.48
C PRO A 161 -15.16 5.70 18.90
N SER A 162 -14.60 6.21 20.00
CA SER A 162 -14.87 7.57 20.48
C SER A 162 -13.80 8.55 20.01
N ASN A 163 -14.03 9.87 20.16
CA ASN A 163 -13.06 10.91 19.78
C ASN A 163 -11.69 10.80 20.48
N PHE A 164 -11.66 10.17 21.68
CA PHE A 164 -10.43 9.94 22.45
C PHE A 164 -10.11 8.45 22.53
N ASP A 165 -10.09 7.81 21.36
CA ASP A 165 -10.04 6.37 21.25
C ASP A 165 -8.68 5.74 21.61
N VAL A 166 -7.59 6.50 21.58
CA VAL A 166 -6.20 5.99 21.69
C VAL A 166 -5.88 5.18 22.95
N GLY A 167 -6.62 5.41 24.04
CA GLY A 167 -6.52 4.67 25.31
C GLY A 167 -7.66 3.68 25.55
N TYR A 168 -8.50 3.39 24.54
CA TYR A 168 -9.58 2.40 24.60
C TYR A 168 -9.23 1.15 23.81
N PHE A 169 -9.27 -0.01 24.45
CA PHE A 169 -8.84 -1.28 23.89
C PHE A 169 -10.02 -2.23 23.72
N TYR A 170 -10.07 -2.93 22.60
CA TYR A 170 -11.11 -3.93 22.29
C TYR A 170 -10.59 -5.37 22.44
N GLY A 171 -9.28 -5.53 22.63
CA GLY A 171 -8.68 -6.82 22.94
C GLY A 171 -8.40 -7.70 21.74
N GLY A 172 -8.38 -7.18 20.53
CA GLY A 172 -7.86 -7.93 19.37
C GLY A 172 -6.37 -8.23 19.53
N ASP A 173 -5.94 -9.45 19.17
CA ASP A 173 -4.62 -9.98 19.47
C ASP A 173 -4.07 -10.96 18.43
N LEU A 174 -2.82 -11.41 18.60
CA LEU A 174 -2.16 -12.37 17.72
C LEU A 174 -2.82 -13.76 17.76
N ALA A 175 -3.37 -14.18 18.89
CA ALA A 175 -4.10 -15.44 18.99
C ALA A 175 -5.38 -15.38 18.15
N GLY A 176 -6.05 -14.25 18.15
CA GLY A 176 -7.20 -13.98 17.29
C GLY A 176 -6.87 -14.02 15.80
N VAL A 177 -5.73 -13.44 15.41
CA VAL A 177 -5.27 -13.54 14.01
C VAL A 177 -4.96 -14.98 13.64
N LEU A 178 -4.28 -15.74 14.49
CA LEU A 178 -4.01 -17.16 14.26
C LEU A 178 -5.29 -17.96 13.99
N GLN A 179 -6.38 -17.69 14.72
CA GLN A 179 -7.68 -18.32 14.51
C GLN A 179 -8.29 -17.99 13.15
N LYS A 180 -7.91 -16.87 12.53
CA LYS A 180 -8.47 -16.35 11.27
C LYS A 180 -7.56 -16.55 10.05
N LEU A 181 -6.41 -17.20 10.17
CA LEU A 181 -5.51 -17.43 9.03
C LEU A 181 -6.15 -18.22 7.90
N ASP A 182 -7.03 -19.19 8.20
CA ASP A 182 -7.76 -19.94 7.17
C ASP A 182 -8.79 -19.06 6.45
N TYR A 183 -9.47 -18.15 7.18
CA TYR A 183 -10.33 -17.13 6.57
C TYR A 183 -9.54 -16.27 5.57
N LEU A 184 -8.38 -15.77 5.96
CA LEU A 184 -7.53 -14.92 5.12
C LEU A 184 -7.02 -15.69 3.89
N ARG A 185 -6.59 -16.94 4.04
CA ARG A 185 -6.23 -17.82 2.91
C ARG A 185 -7.41 -17.99 1.95
N ASP A 186 -8.60 -18.30 2.45
CA ASP A 186 -9.80 -18.57 1.65
C ASP A 186 -10.35 -17.29 1.00
N PHE A 187 -10.10 -16.12 1.59
CA PHE A 187 -10.31 -14.82 0.96
C PHE A 187 -9.33 -14.56 -0.19
N GLY A 188 -8.18 -15.22 -0.18
CA GLY A 188 -7.15 -15.14 -1.23
C GLY A 188 -5.96 -14.27 -0.88
N VAL A 189 -5.79 -13.93 0.40
CA VAL A 189 -4.65 -13.13 0.89
C VAL A 189 -3.33 -13.84 0.59
N GLU A 190 -2.39 -13.09 0.03
CA GLU A 190 -1.02 -13.53 -0.22
C GLU A 190 -0.03 -12.87 0.76
N VAL A 191 -0.40 -11.73 1.35
CA VAL A 191 0.42 -10.98 2.31
C VAL A 191 -0.44 -10.37 3.40
N ILE A 192 -0.07 -10.55 4.66
CA ILE A 192 -0.62 -9.78 5.78
C ILE A 192 0.33 -8.60 6.06
N TYR A 193 -0.22 -7.39 6.08
CA TYR A 193 0.44 -6.22 6.63
C TYR A 193 -0.17 -5.88 7.98
N PHE A 194 0.63 -5.92 9.03
CA PHE A 194 0.23 -5.50 10.36
C PHE A 194 0.54 -4.03 10.60
N ASN A 195 -0.42 -3.26 11.11
CA ASN A 195 -0.13 -2.04 11.85
C ASN A 195 0.82 -2.37 13.02
N PRO A 196 1.46 -1.38 13.69
CA PRO A 196 2.51 -1.65 14.66
C PRO A 196 2.13 -2.69 15.71
N LEU A 197 3.07 -3.59 16.04
CA LEU A 197 2.89 -4.69 16.98
C LEU A 197 3.80 -4.60 18.20
N PHE A 198 4.78 -3.70 18.18
CA PHE A 198 5.76 -3.57 19.24
C PHE A 198 5.13 -3.05 20.53
N VAL A 199 5.79 -3.29 21.67
CA VAL A 199 5.35 -2.77 22.97
C VAL A 199 5.04 -1.29 22.85
N SER A 200 3.83 -0.88 23.26
CA SER A 200 3.33 0.48 23.09
C SER A 200 2.13 0.74 24.00
N PRO A 201 1.99 1.94 24.59
CA PRO A 201 0.90 2.27 25.49
C PRO A 201 -0.42 2.58 24.78
N SER A 202 -0.45 2.82 23.47
CA SER A 202 -1.69 3.10 22.74
C SER A 202 -2.26 1.87 22.03
N ASN A 203 -3.53 1.93 21.67
CA ASN A 203 -4.16 0.89 20.86
C ASN A 203 -3.63 0.82 19.42
N HIS A 204 -3.18 1.97 18.87
CA HIS A 204 -2.63 2.06 17.51
C HIS A 204 -1.14 1.71 17.42
N LYS A 205 -0.41 1.77 18.54
CA LYS A 205 1.00 1.37 18.72
C LYS A 205 2.03 2.14 17.87
N TYR A 206 1.68 3.32 17.33
CA TYR A 206 2.64 4.22 16.66
C TYR A 206 3.56 4.97 17.63
N ASP A 207 3.38 4.85 18.92
CA ASP A 207 4.20 5.37 20.00
C ASP A 207 5.05 4.26 20.63
N THR A 208 5.89 3.65 19.84
CA THR A 208 6.69 2.45 20.20
C THR A 208 7.47 2.65 21.49
N GLN A 209 7.29 1.74 22.43
CA GLN A 209 7.96 1.68 23.72
C GLN A 209 9.21 0.79 23.69
N ASP A 210 9.15 -0.35 23.03
CA ASP A 210 10.29 -1.25 22.85
C ASP A 210 10.22 -1.95 21.48
N TYR A 211 11.20 -1.68 20.61
CA TYR A 211 11.29 -2.26 19.27
C TYR A 211 11.77 -3.72 19.23
N ASP A 212 12.21 -4.27 20.36
CA ASP A 212 12.74 -5.60 20.42
C ASP A 212 11.71 -6.68 20.70
N TYR A 213 10.50 -6.28 21.11
CA TYR A 213 9.49 -7.20 21.56
C TYR A 213 8.09 -6.83 21.08
N ILE A 214 7.32 -7.88 20.81
CA ILE A 214 5.87 -7.77 20.60
C ILE A 214 5.21 -7.40 21.94
N ASP A 215 4.21 -6.54 21.87
CA ASP A 215 3.46 -6.09 23.06
C ASP A 215 2.74 -7.28 23.73
N PRO A 216 2.97 -7.52 25.04
CA PRO A 216 2.29 -8.59 25.76
C PRO A 216 0.75 -8.48 25.78
N HIS A 217 0.18 -7.26 25.64
CA HIS A 217 -1.26 -7.07 25.55
C HIS A 217 -1.91 -7.54 24.25
N ILE A 218 -1.10 -7.84 23.23
CA ILE A 218 -1.54 -8.53 22.01
C ILE A 218 -0.83 -9.88 21.84
N GLY A 219 0.05 -10.22 22.79
CA GLY A 219 0.90 -11.39 22.82
C GLY A 219 0.51 -12.36 23.94
N VAL A 220 1.44 -12.59 24.87
CA VAL A 220 1.27 -13.53 25.98
C VAL A 220 1.71 -12.90 27.31
N ILE A 221 0.85 -12.93 28.33
CA ILE A 221 1.19 -12.56 29.69
C ILE A 221 1.40 -13.81 30.53
N VAL A 222 2.64 -14.09 30.91
CA VAL A 222 3.04 -15.24 31.75
C VAL A 222 3.14 -14.83 33.21
N GLU A 223 3.64 -13.62 33.45
CA GLU A 223 3.76 -13.01 34.77
C GLU A 223 2.92 -11.74 34.82
N ASP A 224 2.11 -11.62 35.85
CA ASP A 224 1.25 -10.45 36.08
C ASP A 224 1.44 -9.93 37.51
N ALA A 225 0.92 -8.76 37.80
CA ALA A 225 0.85 -8.18 39.11
C ALA A 225 -0.58 -7.77 39.46
N ASP A 226 -0.93 -7.86 40.74
CA ASP A 226 -2.21 -7.36 41.23
C ASP A 226 -2.19 -5.84 41.34
N GLY A 227 -3.35 -5.24 41.17
CA GLY A 227 -3.60 -3.82 41.40
C GLY A 227 -3.57 -3.01 40.09
N VAL A 228 -4.53 -2.12 40.00
CA VAL A 228 -4.68 -1.08 39.00
C VAL A 228 -4.54 0.28 39.67
N LEU A 229 -4.51 1.36 38.91
CA LEU A 229 -4.46 2.72 39.48
C LEU A 229 -5.68 3.01 40.35
N GLY A 230 -5.47 3.77 41.42
CA GLY A 230 -6.54 4.27 42.25
C GLY A 230 -7.19 5.53 41.67
N GLU A 231 -8.41 5.85 42.13
CA GLU A 231 -9.20 7.00 41.68
C GLU A 231 -8.45 8.35 41.71
N TYR A 232 -7.42 8.47 42.55
CA TYR A 232 -6.66 9.70 42.75
C TYR A 232 -5.26 9.67 42.07
N ASP A 233 -4.92 8.58 41.39
CA ASP A 233 -3.66 8.49 40.67
C ASP A 233 -3.73 9.35 39.41
N THR A 234 -2.76 10.24 39.25
CA THR A 234 -2.68 11.17 38.11
C THR A 234 -1.46 10.91 37.24
N ASP A 235 -0.64 9.93 37.61
CA ASP A 235 0.55 9.50 36.87
C ASP A 235 0.78 7.99 37.01
N ASN A 236 1.79 7.47 36.31
CA ASN A 236 2.08 6.03 36.26
C ASN A 236 2.93 5.51 37.45
N LYS A 237 3.06 6.27 38.56
CA LYS A 237 3.86 5.82 39.73
C LYS A 237 3.35 4.51 40.34
N ASN A 238 2.06 4.31 40.29
CA ASN A 238 1.40 3.15 40.87
C ASN A 238 0.90 2.13 39.82
N ALA A 239 1.30 2.29 38.54
CA ALA A 239 0.94 1.40 37.43
C ALA A 239 1.73 0.07 37.50
N VAL A 240 1.68 -0.63 38.65
CA VAL A 240 2.51 -1.82 38.89
C VAL A 240 2.18 -2.95 37.95
N LYS A 241 0.88 -3.14 37.63
CA LYS A 241 0.43 -4.15 36.66
C LYS A 241 1.02 -3.91 35.29
N TYR A 242 0.88 -2.69 34.76
CA TYR A 242 1.44 -2.32 33.45
C TYR A 242 2.96 -2.51 33.40
N VAL A 243 3.68 -1.95 34.40
CA VAL A 243 5.13 -2.13 34.49
C VAL A 243 5.52 -3.61 34.43
N LYS A 244 4.86 -4.45 35.22
CA LYS A 244 5.14 -5.90 35.25
C LYS A 244 4.87 -6.56 33.89
N ARG A 245 3.74 -6.24 33.27
CA ARG A 245 3.33 -6.83 31.98
C ARG A 245 4.30 -6.49 30.86
N VAL A 246 4.70 -5.22 30.72
CA VAL A 246 5.51 -4.74 29.59
C VAL A 246 7.02 -4.76 29.81
N THR A 247 7.50 -5.11 31.02
CA THR A 247 8.95 -5.18 31.32
C THR A 247 9.40 -6.57 31.75
N SER A 248 8.48 -7.49 32.11
CA SER A 248 8.85 -8.88 32.43
C SER A 248 9.42 -9.57 31.18
N LYS A 249 10.67 -9.99 31.28
CA LYS A 249 11.36 -10.69 30.18
C LYS A 249 10.60 -11.94 29.74
N LYS A 250 9.94 -12.65 30.65
CA LYS A 250 9.13 -13.84 30.32
C LYS A 250 7.93 -13.49 29.46
N ASN A 251 7.23 -12.38 29.73
CA ASN A 251 6.11 -11.90 28.91
C ASN A 251 6.59 -11.50 27.53
N LEU A 252 7.67 -10.73 27.47
CA LEU A 252 8.26 -10.24 26.24
C LEU A 252 8.74 -11.38 25.31
N GLU A 253 9.44 -12.37 25.89
CA GLU A 253 9.92 -13.56 25.16
C GLU A 253 8.73 -14.43 24.70
N ALA A 254 7.74 -14.70 25.56
CA ALA A 254 6.56 -15.48 25.20
C ALA A 254 5.75 -14.82 24.08
N SER A 255 5.65 -13.49 24.10
CA SER A 255 4.98 -12.73 23.04
C SER A 255 5.72 -12.82 21.70
N ASN A 256 7.05 -12.75 21.72
CA ASN A 256 7.88 -12.99 20.53
C ASN A 256 7.70 -14.42 20.00
N GLU A 257 7.65 -15.43 20.88
CA GLU A 257 7.42 -16.84 20.50
C GLU A 257 6.06 -17.02 19.83
N LEU A 258 5.00 -16.39 20.34
CA LEU A 258 3.67 -16.41 19.71
C LEU A 258 3.71 -15.78 18.32
N PHE A 259 4.41 -14.65 18.15
CA PHE A 259 4.56 -14.01 16.85
C PHE A 259 5.36 -14.87 15.85
N ILE A 260 6.46 -15.47 16.28
CA ILE A 260 7.21 -16.43 15.45
C ILE A 260 6.28 -17.54 14.96
N ARG A 261 5.49 -18.13 15.86
CA ARG A 261 4.49 -19.15 15.50
C ARG A 261 3.47 -18.61 14.48
N LEU A 262 3.00 -17.37 14.63
CA LEU A 262 2.06 -16.76 13.70
C LEU A 262 2.68 -16.65 12.31
N VAL A 263 3.92 -16.17 12.18
CA VAL A 263 4.65 -16.08 10.90
C VAL A 263 4.80 -17.45 10.27
N GLU A 264 5.20 -18.46 11.05
CA GLU A 264 5.31 -19.84 10.56
C GLU A 264 3.99 -20.40 10.04
N GLU A 265 2.87 -20.17 10.77
CA GLU A 265 1.54 -20.61 10.37
C GLU A 265 1.01 -19.87 9.13
N ALA A 266 1.36 -18.58 8.99
CA ALA A 266 1.07 -17.81 7.79
C ALA A 266 1.86 -18.38 6.58
N HIS A 267 3.16 -18.61 6.74
CA HIS A 267 4.01 -19.19 5.70
C HIS A 267 3.56 -20.58 5.24
N LYS A 268 3.09 -21.44 6.17
CA LYS A 268 2.50 -22.75 5.81
C LYS A 268 1.27 -22.62 4.90
N ARG A 269 0.59 -21.48 4.93
CA ARG A 269 -0.56 -21.14 4.08
C ARG A 269 -0.17 -20.34 2.84
N ASN A 270 1.12 -20.18 2.57
CA ASN A 270 1.70 -19.31 1.52
C ASN A 270 1.28 -17.83 1.69
N ILE A 271 1.15 -17.38 2.90
CA ILE A 271 0.88 -15.98 3.26
C ILE A 271 2.16 -15.37 3.82
N LYS A 272 2.64 -14.30 3.22
CA LYS A 272 3.77 -13.48 3.65
C LYS A 272 3.35 -12.52 4.76
N VAL A 273 4.31 -12.02 5.54
CA VAL A 273 4.04 -11.09 6.66
C VAL A 273 4.92 -9.87 6.55
N ILE A 274 4.30 -8.69 6.56
CA ILE A 274 4.96 -7.37 6.61
C ILE A 274 4.57 -6.72 7.94
N ILE A 275 5.55 -6.09 8.61
CA ILE A 275 5.33 -5.36 9.86
C ILE A 275 5.62 -3.87 9.69
N ASP A 276 5.04 -3.06 10.58
CA ASP A 276 5.18 -1.60 10.58
C ASP A 276 6.41 -1.16 11.36
N GLY A 277 7.23 -0.30 10.78
CA GLY A 277 8.43 0.28 11.35
C GLY A 277 8.27 1.77 11.60
N VAL A 278 8.03 2.14 12.85
CA VAL A 278 7.89 3.52 13.29
C VAL A 278 9.26 4.04 13.75
N PHE A 279 10.06 4.53 12.81
CA PHE A 279 11.46 4.92 13.09
C PHE A 279 11.72 6.43 13.08
N ASN A 280 10.76 7.25 12.66
CA ASN A 280 10.90 8.71 12.74
C ASN A 280 10.87 9.22 14.19
N HIS A 281 10.08 8.59 15.02
CA HIS A 281 9.84 8.93 16.44
C HIS A 281 9.64 7.66 17.25
N CYS A 282 9.62 7.78 18.56
CA CYS A 282 9.20 6.71 19.47
C CYS A 282 8.13 7.26 20.43
N GLY A 283 7.62 6.43 21.33
CA GLY A 283 6.73 6.88 22.40
C GLY A 283 7.47 7.56 23.55
N SER A 284 6.80 8.40 24.34
CA SER A 284 7.34 8.95 25.60
C SER A 284 7.61 7.86 26.63
N PHE A 285 6.96 6.72 26.52
CA PHE A 285 7.16 5.51 27.33
C PHE A 285 8.39 4.69 26.89
N ASN A 286 8.98 4.99 25.73
CA ASN A 286 10.07 4.20 25.14
C ASN A 286 11.27 4.08 26.10
N LYS A 287 11.87 2.88 26.16
CA LYS A 287 13.01 2.58 27.05
C LYS A 287 14.19 3.51 26.94
N TRP A 288 14.39 4.13 25.76
CA TRP A 288 15.45 5.13 25.55
C TRP A 288 15.09 6.50 26.15
N MET A 289 13.80 6.89 26.14
CA MET A 289 13.30 8.14 26.71
C MET A 289 12.91 7.94 28.17
N ASP A 290 12.06 6.97 28.47
CA ASP A 290 11.47 6.61 29.77
C ASP A 290 10.86 7.79 30.53
N LYS A 291 10.17 8.72 29.83
CA LYS A 291 9.54 9.90 30.45
C LYS A 291 8.60 9.50 31.58
N GLU A 292 7.82 8.46 31.36
CA GLU A 292 6.84 7.95 32.33
C GLU A 292 7.47 7.10 33.44
N GLY A 293 8.77 6.80 33.36
CA GLY A 293 9.53 6.05 34.36
C GLY A 293 9.10 4.59 34.50
N ILE A 294 8.64 3.98 33.41
CA ILE A 294 8.23 2.58 33.37
C ILE A 294 9.44 1.67 33.61
N TYR A 295 10.51 1.88 32.87
CA TYR A 295 11.74 1.07 32.99
C TYR A 295 12.54 1.37 34.26
N LYS A 296 12.42 2.58 34.78
CA LYS A 296 13.01 2.96 36.08
C LYS A 296 12.38 2.16 37.26
N ARG A 297 11.13 1.71 37.09
CA ARG A 297 10.38 0.96 38.12
C ARG A 297 10.35 -0.55 37.87
N ALA A 298 10.89 -1.00 36.76
CA ALA A 298 10.93 -2.40 36.41
C ALA A 298 11.73 -3.22 37.45
N ASP A 299 11.36 -4.49 37.63
CA ASP A 299 12.10 -5.44 38.49
C ASP A 299 13.50 -5.72 37.92
N ASP A 300 13.60 -5.81 36.60
CA ASP A 300 14.85 -5.96 35.89
C ASP A 300 15.60 -4.63 35.78
N LYS A 301 16.94 -4.70 35.73
CA LYS A 301 17.76 -3.51 35.60
C LYS A 301 17.81 -3.06 34.13
N TYR A 302 17.26 -1.90 33.88
CA TYR A 302 17.36 -1.19 32.60
C TYR A 302 18.31 0.00 32.72
N PRO A 303 19.00 0.41 31.63
CA PRO A 303 19.72 1.68 31.60
C PRO A 303 18.79 2.86 31.87
N ILE A 304 19.33 3.92 32.46
CA ILE A 304 18.51 5.13 32.78
C ILE A 304 18.12 5.83 31.47
N GLY A 305 16.81 6.05 31.28
CA GLY A 305 16.27 6.77 30.12
C GLY A 305 16.77 8.23 30.02
N ALA A 306 16.75 8.74 28.79
CA ALA A 306 17.25 10.09 28.46
C ALA A 306 16.54 11.22 29.24
N TYR A 307 15.28 11.01 29.61
CA TYR A 307 14.50 12.02 30.35
C TYR A 307 15.03 12.22 31.77
N TRP A 308 15.50 11.15 32.43
CA TRP A 308 15.87 11.17 33.85
C TRP A 308 17.31 11.61 34.13
N SER A 309 18.21 11.54 33.13
CA SER A 309 19.61 11.93 33.33
C SER A 309 20.21 12.52 32.06
N LYS A 310 20.97 13.61 32.23
CA LYS A 310 21.81 14.19 31.18
C LYS A 310 22.99 13.28 30.83
N GLU A 311 23.34 12.37 31.74
CA GLU A 311 24.43 11.38 31.58
C GLU A 311 23.94 10.08 30.99
N SER A 312 22.64 9.96 30.68
CA SER A 312 22.08 8.78 30.03
C SER A 312 22.79 8.54 28.70
N GLU A 313 23.11 7.28 28.44
CA GLU A 313 23.66 6.85 27.14
C GLU A 313 22.70 7.09 25.97
N PHE A 314 21.41 7.21 26.26
CA PHE A 314 20.35 7.51 25.29
C PHE A 314 20.12 9.01 25.10
N ARG A 315 20.76 9.89 25.88
CA ARG A 315 20.59 11.34 25.76
C ARG A 315 20.85 11.84 24.33
N PRO A 316 21.88 11.36 23.59
CA PRO A 316 22.15 11.77 22.23
C PRO A 316 21.12 11.28 21.19
N TYR A 317 20.19 10.37 21.57
CA TYR A 317 19.14 9.86 20.67
C TYR A 317 18.05 10.90 20.41
N PHE A 318 17.98 11.95 21.20
CA PHE A 318 16.95 12.99 21.17
C PHE A 318 17.56 14.38 21.13
N ASN A 319 16.85 15.31 20.50
CA ASN A 319 17.23 16.71 20.49
C ASN A 319 16.67 17.43 21.72
N PHE A 320 17.50 17.59 22.74
CA PHE A 320 17.12 18.28 23.96
C PHE A 320 17.54 19.74 23.96
N ILE A 321 16.62 20.64 24.33
CA ILE A 321 16.88 22.06 24.61
C ILE A 321 16.58 22.29 26.10
N GLY A 322 17.62 22.26 26.92
CA GLY A 322 17.49 22.29 28.37
C GLY A 322 16.88 20.94 28.88
N ASN A 323 15.69 20.99 29.44
CA ASN A 323 14.95 19.81 29.89
C ASN A 323 13.83 19.37 28.92
N GLU A 324 13.55 20.21 27.94
CA GLU A 324 12.56 19.90 26.89
C GLU A 324 13.22 19.19 25.72
N TYR A 325 12.45 18.40 24.98
CA TYR A 325 12.91 17.67 23.81
C TYR A 325 11.98 17.89 22.63
N ASP A 326 12.50 17.68 21.44
CA ASP A 326 11.76 17.81 20.20
C ASP A 326 10.79 16.62 20.04
N GLY A 327 9.53 16.94 19.79
CA GLY A 327 8.49 15.97 19.47
C GLY A 327 8.03 16.08 18.02
N TRP A 328 7.72 14.95 17.38
CA TRP A 328 7.17 14.95 16.03
C TRP A 328 5.87 15.78 16.00
N TRP A 329 5.82 16.78 15.11
CA TRP A 329 4.76 17.79 15.04
C TRP A 329 4.47 18.50 16.38
N GLY A 330 5.47 18.57 17.27
CA GLY A 330 5.35 19.20 18.58
C GLY A 330 4.65 18.36 19.65
N HIS A 331 4.33 17.09 19.35
CA HIS A 331 3.75 16.18 20.34
C HIS A 331 4.82 15.64 21.30
N ASP A 332 4.68 15.95 22.58
CA ASP A 332 5.60 15.48 23.62
C ASP A 332 5.48 13.99 23.94
N THR A 333 4.37 13.36 23.50
CA THR A 333 4.16 11.91 23.55
C THR A 333 4.89 11.15 22.46
N LEU A 334 5.41 11.86 21.43
CA LEU A 334 6.09 11.30 20.26
C LEU A 334 7.49 11.91 20.10
N PRO A 335 8.45 11.62 21.01
CA PRO A 335 9.82 12.10 20.91
C PRO A 335 10.45 11.79 19.57
N LYS A 336 10.91 12.83 18.85
CA LYS A 336 11.58 12.66 17.54
C LYS A 336 12.98 12.12 17.73
N LEU A 337 13.38 11.13 16.95
CA LEU A 337 14.69 10.49 17.02
C LEU A 337 15.74 11.33 16.24
N TYR A 338 16.89 11.59 16.86
CA TYR A 338 17.95 12.46 16.34
C TYR A 338 19.14 11.64 15.81
N TYR A 339 18.97 11.05 14.65
CA TYR A 339 19.93 10.16 14.01
C TYR A 339 21.24 10.85 13.63
N GLU A 340 21.19 12.09 13.14
CA GLU A 340 22.38 12.87 12.75
C GLU A 340 23.36 13.08 13.92
N ASN A 341 22.86 13.05 15.14
CA ASN A 341 23.63 13.26 16.35
C ASN A 341 24.15 11.95 16.95
N SER A 342 23.65 10.79 16.54
CA SER A 342 23.95 9.52 17.22
C SER A 342 24.13 8.36 16.26
N LYS A 343 25.40 8.06 15.95
CA LYS A 343 25.73 6.83 15.22
C LYS A 343 25.23 5.58 15.95
N LYS A 344 25.23 5.56 17.29
CA LYS A 344 24.71 4.46 18.09
C LYS A 344 23.23 4.22 17.83
N LEU A 345 22.43 5.29 17.71
CA LEU A 345 21.03 5.18 17.35
C LEU A 345 20.84 4.60 15.94
N VAL A 346 21.64 5.08 14.97
CA VAL A 346 21.62 4.52 13.61
C VAL A 346 21.90 3.01 13.65
N ASP A 347 22.99 2.61 14.28
CA ASP A 347 23.40 1.19 14.37
C ASP A 347 22.31 0.35 15.07
N GLU A 348 21.68 0.87 16.12
CA GLU A 348 20.59 0.21 16.86
C GLU A 348 19.38 -0.06 15.96
N VAL A 349 18.88 0.96 15.24
CA VAL A 349 17.72 0.80 14.37
C VAL A 349 18.02 -0.11 13.18
N LEU A 350 19.23 -0.05 12.61
CA LEU A 350 19.62 -0.98 11.55
C LEU A 350 19.70 -2.44 12.07
N ASN A 351 20.09 -2.66 13.32
CA ASN A 351 20.07 -3.98 13.93
C ASN A 351 18.63 -4.47 14.17
N ILE A 352 17.73 -3.60 14.61
CA ILE A 352 16.29 -3.89 14.73
C ILE A 352 15.74 -4.30 13.36
N ALA A 353 16.04 -3.55 12.31
CA ALA A 353 15.60 -3.82 10.94
C ALA A 353 16.03 -5.22 10.46
N LYS A 354 17.30 -5.62 10.74
CA LYS A 354 17.81 -6.94 10.42
C LYS A 354 17.19 -8.06 11.25
N LYS A 355 17.01 -7.83 12.54
CA LYS A 355 16.49 -8.81 13.50
C LYS A 355 15.17 -9.41 13.03
N TRP A 356 14.20 -8.55 12.69
CA TRP A 356 12.85 -9.00 12.38
C TRP A 356 12.74 -9.73 11.03
N VAL A 357 13.59 -9.41 10.05
CA VAL A 357 13.63 -10.13 8.76
C VAL A 357 14.53 -11.38 8.78
N SER A 358 15.20 -11.66 9.90
CA SER A 358 16.08 -12.81 10.10
C SER A 358 15.41 -13.90 10.94
N PRO A 359 15.92 -15.15 10.90
CA PRO A 359 15.52 -16.17 11.85
C PRO A 359 15.74 -15.72 13.31
N PRO A 360 14.83 -16.03 14.23
CA PRO A 360 13.65 -16.90 14.04
C PRO A 360 12.39 -16.16 13.55
N PHE A 361 12.38 -14.84 13.47
CA PHE A 361 11.18 -14.04 13.15
C PHE A 361 10.75 -14.21 11.70
N ASN A 362 11.69 -14.11 10.74
CA ASN A 362 11.48 -14.35 9.31
C ASN A 362 10.32 -13.54 8.69
N VAL A 363 10.08 -12.29 9.11
CA VAL A 363 9.11 -11.45 8.42
C VAL A 363 9.59 -11.11 7.00
N ASP A 364 8.65 -10.92 6.09
CA ASP A 364 8.92 -10.78 4.66
C ASP A 364 9.07 -9.33 4.21
N GLY A 365 8.99 -8.38 5.12
CA GLY A 365 9.21 -6.98 4.79
C GLY A 365 8.80 -5.98 5.86
N TRP A 366 9.03 -4.71 5.53
CA TRP A 366 8.73 -3.55 6.34
C TRP A 366 7.79 -2.59 5.61
N ARG A 367 6.79 -2.08 6.30
CA ARG A 367 6.15 -0.81 5.97
C ARG A 367 6.76 0.24 6.89
N LEU A 368 7.14 1.39 6.35
CA LEU A 368 7.85 2.44 7.07
C LEU A 368 6.91 3.62 7.29
N ASP A 369 6.64 3.90 8.55
CA ASP A 369 5.80 5.00 9.00
C ASP A 369 6.47 6.35 8.73
N VAL A 370 5.71 7.30 8.17
CA VAL A 370 6.14 8.68 7.85
C VAL A 370 7.60 8.76 7.35
N ALA A 371 7.96 7.88 6.44
CA ALA A 371 9.35 7.61 6.07
C ALA A 371 10.11 8.85 5.57
N ALA A 372 9.43 9.79 4.91
CA ALA A 372 10.03 11.03 4.42
C ALA A 372 10.41 12.01 5.54
N ASP A 373 9.80 11.88 6.73
CA ASP A 373 10.02 12.79 7.86
C ASP A 373 11.22 12.40 8.74
N LEU A 374 11.77 11.17 8.54
CA LEU A 374 12.87 10.68 9.35
C LEU A 374 14.13 11.56 9.22
N GLY A 375 14.74 11.88 10.36
CA GLY A 375 15.89 12.78 10.45
C GLY A 375 15.49 14.25 10.36
N TYR A 376 16.49 15.13 10.19
CA TYR A 376 16.31 16.59 10.15
C TYR A 376 16.71 17.19 8.80
N SER A 377 17.25 16.38 7.88
CA SER A 377 17.58 16.83 6.54
C SER A 377 17.20 15.79 5.48
N HIS A 378 16.79 16.26 4.31
CA HIS A 378 16.48 15.40 3.15
C HIS A 378 17.66 14.53 2.72
N GLU A 379 18.88 15.10 2.77
CA GLU A 379 20.08 14.36 2.40
C GLU A 379 20.35 13.21 3.38
N PHE A 380 20.27 13.47 4.68
CA PHE A 380 20.43 12.42 5.69
C PHE A 380 19.33 11.36 5.58
N ASN A 381 18.08 11.76 5.36
CA ASN A 381 16.95 10.85 5.17
C ASN A 381 17.25 9.82 4.08
N HIS A 382 17.72 10.26 2.90
CA HIS A 382 18.07 9.36 1.80
C HIS A 382 19.24 8.43 2.16
N ILE A 383 20.29 8.97 2.81
CA ILE A 383 21.44 8.16 3.28
C ILE A 383 20.98 7.09 4.26
N PHE A 384 20.13 7.45 5.22
CA PHE A 384 19.61 6.52 6.22
C PHE A 384 18.80 5.38 5.57
N TRP A 385 17.88 5.70 4.67
CA TRP A 385 17.08 4.67 4.00
C TRP A 385 17.91 3.78 3.08
N SER A 386 19.00 4.31 2.53
CA SER A 386 19.97 3.50 1.79
C SER A 386 20.69 2.49 2.70
N MET A 387 21.13 2.92 3.88
CA MET A 387 21.72 2.04 4.89
C MET A 387 20.69 1.01 5.41
N PHE A 388 19.44 1.44 5.61
CA PHE A 388 18.34 0.57 6.04
C PHE A 388 18.08 -0.53 5.01
N ARG A 389 18.01 -0.16 3.72
CA ARG A 389 17.87 -1.13 2.63
C ARG A 389 19.02 -2.12 2.62
N GLU A 390 20.26 -1.66 2.69
CA GLU A 390 21.43 -2.53 2.74
C GLU A 390 21.36 -3.50 3.92
N ALA A 391 20.97 -3.00 5.09
CA ALA A 391 20.81 -3.81 6.29
C ALA A 391 19.75 -4.90 6.10
N VAL A 392 18.55 -4.54 5.63
CA VAL A 392 17.45 -5.48 5.40
C VAL A 392 17.80 -6.49 4.31
N LYS A 393 18.26 -6.03 3.14
CA LYS A 393 18.55 -6.91 1.99
C LYS A 393 19.75 -7.84 2.24
N SER A 394 20.72 -7.42 3.06
CA SER A 394 21.83 -8.31 3.47
C SER A 394 21.37 -9.44 4.40
N ALA A 395 20.32 -9.25 5.17
CA ALA A 395 19.74 -10.24 6.06
C ALA A 395 18.70 -11.12 5.34
N ASN A 396 17.85 -10.51 4.51
CA ASN A 396 16.85 -11.19 3.69
C ASN A 396 16.66 -10.42 2.37
N ASN A 397 17.26 -10.92 1.30
CA ASN A 397 17.17 -10.26 -0.02
C ASN A 397 15.74 -10.25 -0.60
N ASP A 398 14.89 -11.19 -0.16
CA ASP A 398 13.49 -11.29 -0.56
C ASP A 398 12.53 -10.44 0.29
N ALA A 399 13.02 -9.71 1.30
CA ALA A 399 12.19 -8.81 2.08
C ALA A 399 11.85 -7.55 1.28
N VAL A 400 10.57 -7.10 1.32
CA VAL A 400 10.11 -5.87 0.67
C VAL A 400 10.17 -4.69 1.63
N ILE A 401 10.44 -3.48 1.10
CA ILE A 401 10.48 -2.22 1.87
C ILE A 401 9.47 -1.26 1.24
N LEU A 402 8.36 -1.02 1.93
CA LEU A 402 7.28 -0.13 1.48
C LEU A 402 7.21 1.09 2.40
N ALA A 403 7.11 2.27 1.84
CA ALA A 403 7.08 3.50 2.63
C ALA A 403 5.70 4.15 2.63
N GLU A 404 5.29 4.67 3.77
CA GLU A 404 4.25 5.67 3.77
C GLU A 404 4.82 6.98 3.24
N HIS A 405 4.22 7.49 2.17
CA HIS A 405 4.62 8.75 1.58
C HIS A 405 3.46 9.39 0.82
N TYR A 406 3.34 10.71 0.95
CA TYR A 406 2.41 11.54 0.20
C TYR A 406 3.18 12.34 -0.86
N GLY A 407 2.64 12.41 -2.08
CA GLY A 407 3.25 13.15 -3.17
C GLY A 407 4.26 12.34 -4.00
N ASP A 408 5.32 12.98 -4.47
CA ASP A 408 6.28 12.41 -5.41
C ASP A 408 7.33 11.53 -4.72
N PRO A 409 7.33 10.19 -4.91
CA PRO A 409 8.28 9.29 -4.28
C PRO A 409 9.58 9.09 -5.07
N SER A 410 9.74 9.74 -6.23
CA SER A 410 10.82 9.46 -7.18
C SER A 410 12.22 9.60 -6.58
N PHE A 411 12.38 10.50 -5.60
CA PHE A 411 13.65 10.71 -4.89
C PHE A 411 14.15 9.45 -4.15
N TRP A 412 13.24 8.60 -3.68
CA TRP A 412 13.57 7.39 -2.92
C TRP A 412 13.41 6.08 -3.71
N LEU A 413 12.72 6.12 -4.86
CA LEU A 413 12.56 4.98 -5.74
C LEU A 413 13.70 4.85 -6.76
N ASP A 414 14.89 5.27 -6.37
CA ASP A 414 16.12 5.27 -7.16
C ASP A 414 16.87 3.92 -7.16
N GLY A 415 16.28 2.90 -6.53
CA GLY A 415 16.86 1.58 -6.37
C GLY A 415 17.77 1.43 -5.13
N LYS A 416 17.90 2.48 -4.30
CA LYS A 416 18.75 2.47 -3.10
C LYS A 416 17.99 2.58 -1.79
N CYS A 417 16.75 3.07 -1.80
CA CYS A 417 15.96 3.30 -0.60
C CYS A 417 14.76 2.36 -0.51
N TRP A 418 13.60 2.76 -1.00
CA TRP A 418 12.37 2.00 -0.91
C TRP A 418 12.13 1.15 -2.15
N ASP A 419 11.37 0.06 -1.99
CA ASP A 419 10.90 -0.76 -3.10
C ASP A 419 9.62 -0.20 -3.73
N GLY A 420 8.73 0.35 -2.91
CA GLY A 420 7.46 0.93 -3.29
C GLY A 420 6.88 1.80 -2.17
N VAL A 421 5.66 2.27 -2.37
CA VAL A 421 4.97 3.15 -1.42
C VAL A 421 3.52 2.73 -1.18
N MET A 422 2.87 3.30 -0.17
CA MET A 422 1.42 3.36 -0.08
C MET A 422 0.95 4.36 -1.15
N ASN A 423 0.37 3.86 -2.25
CA ASN A 423 0.15 4.65 -3.45
C ASN A 423 -1.14 5.49 -3.37
N TYR A 424 -1.10 6.54 -2.58
CA TYR A 424 -2.24 7.45 -2.41
C TYR A 424 -2.55 8.22 -3.69
N ASP A 425 -1.54 8.87 -4.29
CA ASP A 425 -1.71 9.74 -5.45
C ASP A 425 -1.95 8.97 -6.75
N GLY A 426 -1.41 7.75 -6.87
CA GLY A 426 -1.57 6.90 -8.05
C GLY A 426 -2.74 5.93 -7.98
N PHE A 427 -3.49 5.89 -6.88
CA PHE A 427 -4.65 5.00 -6.76
C PHE A 427 -5.76 5.56 -5.88
N MET A 428 -5.52 5.78 -4.57
CA MET A 428 -6.57 6.10 -3.62
C MET A 428 -7.32 7.39 -3.99
N GLU A 429 -6.58 8.46 -4.28
CA GLU A 429 -7.15 9.75 -4.66
C GLU A 429 -7.87 9.70 -6.01
N PRO A 430 -7.27 9.21 -7.11
CA PRO A 430 -7.96 9.16 -8.39
C PRO A 430 -9.27 8.36 -8.35
N VAL A 431 -9.27 7.21 -7.68
CA VAL A 431 -10.46 6.35 -7.55
C VAL A 431 -11.53 7.02 -6.68
N SER A 432 -11.12 7.63 -5.55
CA SER A 432 -12.04 8.32 -4.65
C SER A 432 -12.73 9.50 -5.35
N TRP A 433 -11.95 10.38 -5.97
CA TRP A 433 -12.48 11.52 -6.71
C TRP A 433 -13.42 11.11 -7.84
N PHE A 434 -13.00 10.12 -8.64
CA PHE A 434 -13.78 9.66 -9.80
C PHE A 434 -15.11 9.03 -9.39
N LEU A 435 -15.13 8.17 -8.37
CA LEU A 435 -16.34 7.44 -8.00
C LEU A 435 -17.23 8.21 -7.02
N THR A 436 -16.66 9.04 -6.15
CA THR A 436 -17.43 9.68 -5.08
C THR A 436 -17.46 11.19 -5.14
N GLY A 437 -16.47 11.84 -5.71
CA GLY A 437 -16.28 13.29 -5.65
C GLY A 437 -15.68 13.77 -4.32
N LEU A 438 -15.24 12.84 -3.45
CA LEU A 438 -14.60 13.13 -2.17
C LEU A 438 -13.12 12.73 -2.18
N GLU A 439 -12.30 13.49 -1.46
CA GLU A 439 -10.91 13.11 -1.16
C GLU A 439 -10.86 12.00 -0.09
N LYS A 440 -9.68 11.45 0.14
CA LYS A 440 -9.46 10.25 0.98
C LYS A 440 -9.86 10.38 2.46
N HIS A 441 -9.87 11.59 3.04
CA HIS A 441 -10.34 11.83 4.41
C HIS A 441 -11.82 12.20 4.51
N SER A 442 -12.49 12.46 3.38
CA SER A 442 -13.83 13.09 3.30
C SER A 442 -13.86 14.54 3.81
N ASP A 443 -12.73 15.22 3.89
CA ASP A 443 -12.68 16.62 4.35
C ASP A 443 -13.04 17.61 3.26
N ARG A 444 -12.94 17.20 1.98
CA ARG A 444 -13.20 18.04 0.81
C ARG A 444 -13.98 17.29 -0.26
N GLU A 445 -14.82 18.03 -0.97
CA GLU A 445 -15.50 17.56 -2.17
C GLU A 445 -15.13 18.37 -3.41
N ASP A 446 -15.08 17.72 -4.57
CA ASP A 446 -15.08 18.36 -5.89
C ASP A 446 -15.93 17.53 -6.87
N MET A 447 -17.15 17.98 -7.08
CA MET A 447 -18.11 17.28 -7.95
C MET A 447 -17.74 17.38 -9.45
N ASN A 448 -16.78 18.25 -9.85
CA ASN A 448 -16.27 18.28 -11.22
C ASN A 448 -15.35 17.07 -11.52
N LEU A 449 -14.80 16.43 -10.48
CA LEU A 449 -13.99 15.24 -10.60
C LEU A 449 -14.82 13.95 -10.61
N LYS A 450 -16.01 13.98 -10.00
CA LYS A 450 -16.92 12.84 -9.99
C LYS A 450 -17.38 12.48 -11.40
N GLY A 451 -17.16 11.24 -11.81
CA GLY A 451 -17.47 10.78 -13.16
C GLY A 451 -16.65 11.45 -14.26
N ASN A 452 -15.52 12.09 -13.93
CA ASN A 452 -14.65 12.71 -14.92
C ASN A 452 -13.52 11.76 -15.32
N ALA A 453 -13.74 10.99 -16.37
CA ALA A 453 -12.81 9.97 -16.85
C ALA A 453 -11.46 10.55 -17.31
N ASP A 454 -11.45 11.74 -17.92
CA ASP A 454 -10.19 12.37 -18.36
C ASP A 454 -9.36 12.84 -17.18
N ALA A 455 -9.99 13.45 -16.17
CA ALA A 455 -9.31 13.82 -14.92
C ALA A 455 -8.74 12.60 -14.21
N PHE A 456 -9.50 11.50 -14.13
CA PHE A 456 -9.03 10.24 -13.56
C PHE A 456 -7.75 9.73 -14.23
N PHE A 457 -7.73 9.61 -15.55
CA PHE A 457 -6.55 9.13 -16.25
C PHE A 457 -5.38 10.13 -16.20
N LEU A 458 -5.65 11.43 -16.15
CA LEU A 458 -4.60 12.44 -15.99
C LEU A 458 -3.93 12.34 -14.61
N MET A 459 -4.71 12.14 -13.55
CA MET A 459 -4.17 11.94 -12.20
C MET A 459 -3.31 10.67 -12.13
N LEU A 460 -3.83 9.54 -12.64
CA LEU A 460 -3.05 8.28 -12.73
C LEU A 460 -1.73 8.49 -13.47
N LYS A 461 -1.78 9.11 -14.65
CA LYS A 461 -0.63 9.32 -15.50
C LYS A 461 0.44 10.22 -14.85
N ASN A 462 0.01 11.25 -14.13
CA ASN A 462 0.92 12.14 -13.41
C ASN A 462 1.61 11.42 -12.24
N ALA A 463 0.89 10.61 -11.48
CA ALA A 463 1.46 9.91 -10.33
C ALA A 463 2.32 8.70 -10.76
N LEU A 464 1.76 7.81 -11.59
CA LEU A 464 2.47 6.61 -12.02
C LEU A 464 3.67 6.91 -12.94
N GLY A 465 3.62 7.99 -13.73
CA GLY A 465 4.73 8.43 -14.57
C GLY A 465 6.02 8.79 -13.82
N LYS A 466 5.94 9.04 -12.52
CA LYS A 466 7.08 9.35 -11.64
C LYS A 466 7.73 8.12 -11.01
N MET A 467 7.12 6.94 -11.18
CA MET A 467 7.56 5.71 -10.51
C MET A 467 8.09 4.70 -11.53
N PRO A 468 9.19 3.98 -11.23
CA PRO A 468 9.56 2.79 -11.99
C PRO A 468 8.43 1.78 -11.99
N TYR A 469 8.22 1.06 -13.11
CA TYR A 469 7.06 0.17 -13.24
C TYR A 469 7.07 -0.95 -12.18
N ASP A 470 8.22 -1.53 -11.90
CA ASP A 470 8.36 -2.55 -10.85
C ASP A 470 7.98 -2.02 -9.46
N SER A 471 8.34 -0.75 -9.15
CA SER A 471 7.91 -0.09 -7.90
C SER A 471 6.39 0.12 -7.85
N ILE A 472 5.75 0.44 -8.98
CA ILE A 472 4.29 0.51 -9.05
C ILE A 472 3.68 -0.84 -8.67
N LEU A 473 4.22 -1.95 -9.21
CA LEU A 473 3.65 -3.29 -9.00
C LEU A 473 3.70 -3.77 -7.55
N VAL A 474 4.66 -3.31 -6.75
CA VAL A 474 4.76 -3.66 -5.32
C VAL A 474 4.11 -2.62 -4.40
N SER A 475 3.77 -1.44 -4.92
CA SER A 475 3.14 -0.37 -4.14
C SER A 475 1.72 -0.74 -3.74
N MET A 476 1.38 -0.45 -2.47
CA MET A 476 0.06 -0.74 -1.91
C MET A 476 -1.01 0.14 -2.55
N ILE A 477 -2.01 -0.45 -3.17
CA ILE A 477 -3.21 0.23 -3.67
C ILE A 477 -4.39 -0.07 -2.76
N GLN A 478 -4.82 0.95 -2.02
CA GLN A 478 -5.78 0.85 -0.93
C GLN A 478 -7.01 1.71 -1.22
N LEU A 479 -8.20 1.19 -0.95
CA LEU A 479 -9.44 1.98 -0.91
C LEU A 479 -9.58 2.71 0.42
N SER A 480 -9.21 2.04 1.50
CA SER A 480 -9.21 2.56 2.88
C SER A 480 -7.95 2.12 3.61
N ASN A 481 -7.60 2.80 4.69
CA ASN A 481 -6.62 2.36 5.67
C ASN A 481 -6.95 2.94 7.06
N HIS A 482 -6.05 2.80 8.02
CA HIS A 482 -6.26 3.19 9.41
C HIS A 482 -6.27 4.72 9.68
N ASP A 483 -5.90 5.56 8.69
CA ASP A 483 -5.88 7.02 8.77
C ASP A 483 -6.99 7.69 7.97
N HIS A 484 -7.51 7.03 6.94
CA HIS A 484 -8.46 7.60 6.00
C HIS A 484 -9.88 7.07 6.25
N SER A 485 -10.89 7.84 5.82
CA SER A 485 -12.27 7.34 5.89
C SER A 485 -12.44 6.06 5.10
N ARG A 486 -13.32 5.16 5.55
CA ARG A 486 -13.68 3.96 4.81
C ARG A 486 -14.25 4.33 3.46
N PHE A 487 -13.84 3.65 2.39
CA PHE A 487 -14.33 3.97 1.05
C PHE A 487 -15.85 3.85 0.94
N LEU A 488 -16.43 2.83 1.57
CA LEU A 488 -17.87 2.67 1.57
C LEU A 488 -18.57 3.89 2.18
N THR A 489 -18.05 4.47 3.26
CA THR A 489 -18.56 5.72 3.84
C THR A 489 -18.48 6.86 2.84
N ARG A 490 -17.37 7.04 2.12
CA ARG A 490 -17.24 8.10 1.11
C ARG A 490 -18.34 8.05 0.03
N THR A 491 -18.91 6.87 -0.22
CA THR A 491 -19.99 6.72 -1.22
C THR A 491 -21.28 7.43 -0.84
N ASN A 492 -21.49 7.77 0.45
CA ASN A 492 -22.68 8.50 0.89
C ASN A 492 -22.63 10.02 0.58
N GLY A 493 -21.43 10.55 0.29
CA GLY A 493 -21.24 11.96 -0.06
C GLY A 493 -21.18 12.92 1.14
N ILE A 494 -21.09 12.41 2.37
CA ILE A 494 -20.98 13.24 3.57
C ILE A 494 -19.55 13.76 3.72
N VAL A 495 -19.41 15.11 3.79
CA VAL A 495 -18.14 15.79 4.04
C VAL A 495 -17.98 16.02 5.54
N GLY A 496 -16.81 15.64 6.10
CA GLY A 496 -16.48 15.88 7.50
C GLY A 496 -16.04 14.62 8.25
N ARG A 497 -15.88 14.77 9.57
CA ARG A 497 -15.34 13.76 10.48
C ARG A 497 -16.29 13.51 11.65
N ILE A 498 -15.97 12.52 12.51
CA ILE A 498 -16.73 12.17 13.72
C ILE A 498 -16.96 13.36 14.68
N ASN A 499 -16.10 14.38 14.68
CA ASN A 499 -16.31 15.58 15.49
C ASN A 499 -17.42 16.51 14.97
N SER A 500 -17.81 16.37 13.71
CA SER A 500 -18.90 17.12 13.08
C SER A 500 -20.14 16.28 12.78
N HIS A 501 -20.04 14.95 12.88
CA HIS A 501 -21.12 14.00 12.60
C HIS A 501 -21.18 12.93 13.70
N LYS A 502 -22.25 12.15 13.73
CA LYS A 502 -22.34 10.95 14.55
C LYS A 502 -21.73 9.77 13.81
N SER A 503 -21.19 8.79 14.55
CA SER A 503 -20.63 7.57 13.96
C SER A 503 -21.64 6.82 13.08
N GLU A 504 -22.94 6.85 13.42
CA GLU A 504 -24.00 6.21 12.65
C GLU A 504 -24.20 6.87 11.27
N ASP A 505 -23.87 8.16 11.13
CA ASP A 505 -23.99 8.87 9.85
C ASP A 505 -23.04 8.28 8.80
N ALA A 506 -21.92 7.65 9.22
CA ALA A 506 -20.97 7.00 8.32
C ALA A 506 -21.58 5.82 7.54
N GLU A 507 -22.64 5.20 8.06
CA GLU A 507 -23.31 4.05 7.44
C GLU A 507 -24.55 4.48 6.64
N SER A 508 -25.03 5.71 6.86
CA SER A 508 -26.26 6.18 6.26
C SER A 508 -26.07 6.49 4.76
N GLY A 509 -26.90 5.90 3.91
CA GLY A 509 -26.93 6.21 2.47
C GLY A 509 -25.72 5.73 1.67
N VAL A 510 -24.95 4.79 2.19
CA VAL A 510 -23.82 4.17 1.48
C VAL A 510 -24.29 3.40 0.24
N LYS A 511 -23.44 3.33 -0.79
CA LYS A 511 -23.75 2.76 -2.10
C LYS A 511 -22.87 1.57 -2.40
N LEU A 512 -23.43 0.36 -2.24
CA LEU A 512 -22.70 -0.90 -2.48
C LEU A 512 -22.29 -1.06 -3.95
N GLU A 513 -23.07 -0.54 -4.91
CA GLU A 513 -22.70 -0.56 -6.33
C GLU A 513 -21.41 0.23 -6.60
N VAL A 514 -21.21 1.36 -5.91
CA VAL A 514 -19.97 2.15 -6.01
C VAL A 514 -18.81 1.43 -5.34
N MET A 515 -19.05 0.78 -4.19
CA MET A 515 -18.03 -0.05 -3.54
C MET A 515 -17.57 -1.21 -4.45
N ARG A 516 -18.52 -1.91 -5.12
CA ARG A 516 -18.17 -2.98 -6.06
C ARG A 516 -17.37 -2.48 -7.27
N GLN A 517 -17.67 -1.27 -7.78
CA GLN A 517 -16.86 -0.63 -8.82
C GLN A 517 -15.43 -0.34 -8.31
N ALA A 518 -15.28 0.18 -7.10
CA ALA A 518 -13.99 0.48 -6.50
C ALA A 518 -13.14 -0.79 -6.27
N ILE A 519 -13.76 -1.86 -5.76
CA ILE A 519 -13.11 -3.18 -5.63
C ILE A 519 -12.62 -3.68 -6.99
N MET A 520 -13.45 -3.57 -8.05
CA MET A 520 -13.04 -3.96 -9.40
C MET A 520 -11.81 -3.17 -9.86
N MET A 521 -11.79 -1.84 -9.62
CA MET A 521 -10.63 -1.01 -9.94
C MET A 521 -9.40 -1.39 -9.11
N GLN A 522 -9.55 -1.63 -7.81
CA GLN A 522 -8.46 -2.04 -6.91
C GLN A 522 -7.81 -3.36 -7.38
N ILE A 523 -8.62 -4.32 -7.73
CA ILE A 523 -8.14 -5.66 -8.11
C ILE A 523 -7.53 -5.69 -9.52
N THR A 524 -7.76 -4.67 -10.34
CA THR A 524 -7.35 -4.69 -11.75
C THR A 524 -6.38 -3.59 -12.18
N LEU A 525 -6.27 -2.48 -11.46
CA LEU A 525 -5.24 -1.46 -11.71
C LEU A 525 -3.85 -1.96 -11.28
N PRO A 526 -2.74 -1.40 -11.84
CA PRO A 526 -1.39 -1.80 -11.45
C PRO A 526 -1.09 -1.47 -9.98
N GLY A 527 -0.49 -2.41 -9.27
CA GLY A 527 -0.09 -2.30 -7.87
C GLY A 527 -0.38 -3.58 -7.09
N ALA A 528 -0.10 -3.58 -5.81
CA ALA A 528 -0.45 -4.62 -4.86
C ALA A 528 -1.79 -4.28 -4.18
N PRO A 529 -2.91 -4.91 -4.59
CA PRO A 529 -4.20 -4.65 -3.95
C PRO A 529 -4.12 -4.91 -2.45
N THR A 530 -4.39 -3.90 -1.65
CA THR A 530 -4.26 -3.98 -0.19
C THR A 530 -5.62 -3.68 0.45
N VAL A 531 -6.25 -4.70 0.99
CA VAL A 531 -7.57 -4.62 1.63
C VAL A 531 -7.37 -4.23 3.09
N TYR A 532 -7.97 -3.15 3.53
CA TYR A 532 -8.04 -2.82 4.95
C TYR A 532 -9.12 -3.67 5.61
N TYR A 533 -8.79 -4.36 6.72
CA TYR A 533 -9.71 -5.30 7.37
C TYR A 533 -11.12 -4.72 7.49
N GLY A 534 -12.11 -5.51 7.12
CA GLY A 534 -13.52 -5.13 7.19
C GLY A 534 -14.06 -4.42 5.94
N ASP A 535 -13.23 -3.90 5.03
CA ASP A 535 -13.72 -3.34 3.76
C ASP A 535 -14.47 -4.38 2.93
N GLU A 536 -14.01 -5.64 2.99
CA GLU A 536 -14.60 -6.76 2.26
C GLU A 536 -15.97 -7.17 2.76
N VAL A 537 -16.34 -6.73 3.98
CA VAL A 537 -17.64 -7.02 4.59
C VAL A 537 -18.48 -5.76 4.85
N GLY A 538 -18.03 -4.62 4.33
CA GLY A 538 -18.80 -3.38 4.33
C GLY A 538 -18.70 -2.57 5.63
N VAL A 539 -17.59 -2.67 6.37
CA VAL A 539 -17.35 -1.79 7.53
C VAL A 539 -17.26 -0.35 7.05
N CYS A 540 -18.00 0.53 7.73
CA CYS A 540 -18.00 1.98 7.53
C CYS A 540 -17.20 2.69 8.61
N GLY A 541 -16.93 3.99 8.41
CA GLY A 541 -16.28 4.88 9.37
C GLY A 541 -15.73 6.12 8.69
N PHE A 542 -15.89 7.25 9.33
CA PHE A 542 -15.17 8.48 8.96
C PHE A 542 -13.67 8.27 9.17
N THR A 543 -12.84 9.27 8.90
CA THR A 543 -11.41 9.18 9.16
C THR A 543 -11.12 8.84 10.64
N ASP A 544 -9.91 8.45 10.97
CA ASP A 544 -9.55 8.01 12.31
C ASP A 544 -10.09 8.95 13.42
N PRO A 545 -10.50 8.37 14.54
CA PRO A 545 -10.49 6.97 14.94
C PRO A 545 -11.70 6.14 14.44
N ASP A 546 -12.73 6.73 13.84
CA ASP A 546 -14.00 6.07 13.49
C ASP A 546 -13.83 4.95 12.44
N ASN A 547 -12.84 5.06 11.55
CA ASN A 547 -12.50 4.01 10.57
C ASN A 547 -11.95 2.72 11.21
N ARG A 548 -11.52 2.78 12.50
CA ARG A 548 -10.92 1.67 13.25
C ARG A 548 -11.96 0.88 14.02
N ARG A 549 -13.17 0.73 13.47
CA ARG A 549 -14.23 -0.13 14.02
C ARG A 549 -13.81 -1.57 14.01
N THR A 550 -14.35 -2.35 14.92
CA THR A 550 -14.09 -3.79 15.01
C THR A 550 -14.62 -4.56 13.81
N TYR A 551 -13.98 -5.68 13.51
CA TYR A 551 -14.47 -6.60 12.49
C TYR A 551 -15.79 -7.24 12.95
N PRO A 552 -16.86 -7.22 12.13
CA PRO A 552 -18.19 -7.65 12.53
C PRO A 552 -18.39 -9.18 12.39
N TRP A 553 -17.59 -9.98 13.08
CA TRP A 553 -17.68 -11.44 13.02
C TRP A 553 -19.09 -11.94 13.30
N GLY A 554 -19.65 -12.71 12.36
CA GLY A 554 -21.01 -13.24 12.43
C GLY A 554 -22.10 -12.30 11.91
N ASN A 555 -21.74 -11.07 11.52
CA ASN A 555 -22.65 -10.06 10.94
C ASN A 555 -22.08 -9.47 9.62
N GLU A 556 -21.29 -10.27 8.90
CA GLU A 556 -20.65 -9.85 7.66
C GLU A 556 -21.67 -9.60 6.53
N ASN A 557 -21.41 -8.61 5.67
CA ASN A 557 -22.11 -8.51 4.40
C ASN A 557 -21.59 -9.59 3.43
N LEU A 558 -22.28 -10.74 3.44
CA LEU A 558 -21.85 -11.92 2.67
C LEU A 558 -21.89 -11.70 1.16
N GLU A 559 -22.80 -10.86 0.65
CA GLU A 559 -22.85 -10.53 -0.79
C GLU A 559 -21.58 -9.82 -1.24
N LEU A 560 -21.16 -8.80 -0.47
CA LEU A 560 -19.94 -8.04 -0.76
C LEU A 560 -18.69 -8.91 -0.59
N LEU A 561 -18.66 -9.75 0.45
CA LEU A 561 -17.56 -10.69 0.70
C LEU A 561 -17.36 -11.67 -0.45
N GLU A 562 -18.45 -12.29 -0.94
CA GLU A 562 -18.37 -13.23 -2.06
C GLU A 562 -18.00 -12.55 -3.38
N TYR A 563 -18.49 -11.31 -3.61
CA TYR A 563 -18.06 -10.50 -4.74
C TYR A 563 -16.54 -10.27 -4.71
N HIS A 564 -16.02 -9.87 -3.56
CA HIS A 564 -14.61 -9.59 -3.38
C HIS A 564 -13.76 -10.87 -3.56
N ARG A 565 -14.18 -12.00 -2.96
CA ARG A 565 -13.53 -13.31 -3.17
C ARG A 565 -13.47 -13.70 -4.64
N TYR A 566 -14.53 -13.43 -5.38
CA TYR A 566 -14.59 -13.73 -6.81
C TYR A 566 -13.62 -12.84 -7.61
N MET A 567 -13.52 -11.56 -7.29
CA MET A 567 -12.53 -10.64 -7.87
C MET A 567 -11.11 -11.08 -7.55
N ASN A 568 -10.81 -11.40 -6.28
CA ASN A 568 -9.50 -11.89 -5.85
C ASN A 568 -9.08 -13.17 -6.58
N LYS A 569 -10.03 -14.08 -6.84
CA LYS A 569 -9.77 -15.29 -7.65
C LYS A 569 -9.29 -14.91 -9.05
N TRP A 570 -9.94 -13.97 -9.73
CA TRP A 570 -9.52 -13.52 -11.06
C TRP A 570 -8.13 -12.87 -11.02
N HIS A 571 -7.84 -12.03 -10.06
CA HIS A 571 -6.52 -11.44 -9.87
C HIS A 571 -5.41 -12.50 -9.75
N ARG A 572 -5.64 -13.54 -8.99
CA ARG A 572 -4.65 -14.60 -8.76
C ARG A 572 -4.40 -15.49 -9.98
N ILE A 573 -5.40 -15.74 -10.82
CA ILE A 573 -5.26 -16.62 -11.99
C ILE A 573 -4.84 -15.88 -13.26
N ARG A 574 -5.04 -14.55 -13.33
CA ARG A 574 -4.74 -13.71 -14.50
C ARG A 574 -3.46 -12.91 -14.27
N LYS A 575 -2.35 -13.43 -14.82
CA LYS A 575 -1.02 -12.81 -14.62
C LYS A 575 -0.94 -11.37 -15.12
N GLU A 576 -1.66 -11.02 -16.19
CA GLU A 576 -1.72 -9.65 -16.68
C GLU A 576 -2.31 -8.68 -15.67
N LEU A 577 -3.18 -9.11 -14.76
CA LEU A 577 -3.68 -8.25 -13.69
C LEU A 577 -2.61 -7.93 -12.63
N LYS A 578 -1.62 -8.81 -12.48
CA LYS A 578 -0.48 -8.60 -11.56
C LYS A 578 0.63 -7.75 -12.23
N THR A 579 1.11 -8.16 -13.40
CA THR A 579 2.36 -7.63 -13.99
C THR A 579 2.21 -7.15 -15.43
N GLY A 580 1.01 -7.15 -16.01
CA GLY A 580 0.79 -6.72 -17.40
C GLY A 580 0.78 -5.21 -17.58
N SER A 581 0.99 -4.77 -18.79
CA SER A 581 0.86 -3.37 -19.21
C SER A 581 -0.52 -2.80 -18.94
N LEU A 582 -0.61 -1.51 -18.61
CA LEU A 582 -1.87 -0.76 -18.52
C LEU A 582 -2.10 0.02 -19.82
N ILE A 583 -3.18 -0.28 -20.52
CA ILE A 583 -3.54 0.39 -21.78
C ILE A 583 -4.89 1.08 -21.60
N ARG A 584 -4.93 2.40 -21.77
CA ARG A 584 -6.18 3.17 -21.81
C ARG A 584 -6.91 2.86 -23.13
N LEU A 585 -8.20 2.54 -23.04
CA LEU A 585 -9.05 2.29 -24.20
C LEU A 585 -10.07 3.41 -24.41
N ILE A 586 -10.87 3.75 -23.37
CA ILE A 586 -11.86 4.81 -23.44
C ILE A 586 -11.76 5.71 -22.20
N SER A 587 -11.98 7.01 -22.46
CA SER A 587 -12.14 8.03 -21.44
C SER A 587 -13.16 9.02 -21.95
N THR A 588 -14.41 8.89 -21.52
CA THR A 588 -15.48 9.80 -21.96
C THR A 588 -16.58 9.89 -20.91
N GLY A 589 -16.93 11.11 -20.51
CA GLY A 589 -17.94 11.32 -19.48
C GLY A 589 -17.65 10.50 -18.22
N GLY A 590 -18.63 9.74 -17.75
CA GLY A 590 -18.52 8.85 -16.59
C GLY A 590 -17.92 7.48 -16.87
N VAL A 591 -17.44 7.21 -18.10
CA VAL A 591 -16.93 5.90 -18.51
C VAL A 591 -15.42 5.90 -18.58
N VAL A 592 -14.78 5.03 -17.79
CA VAL A 592 -13.39 4.64 -17.94
C VAL A 592 -13.31 3.21 -18.45
N CYS A 593 -12.50 2.98 -19.49
CA CYS A 593 -12.19 1.65 -19.98
C CYS A 593 -10.68 1.52 -20.18
N TYR A 594 -10.11 0.46 -19.62
CA TYR A 594 -8.69 0.14 -19.74
C TYR A 594 -8.47 -1.35 -19.89
N ALA A 595 -7.32 -1.74 -20.38
CA ALA A 595 -6.90 -3.12 -20.46
C ALA A 595 -5.62 -3.37 -19.66
N ARG A 596 -5.50 -4.59 -19.14
CA ARG A 596 -4.26 -5.17 -18.66
C ARG A 596 -3.82 -6.21 -19.66
N VAL A 597 -2.56 -6.12 -20.12
CA VAL A 597 -2.04 -6.95 -21.22
C VAL A 597 -0.70 -7.56 -20.85
N LEU A 598 -0.60 -8.88 -20.98
CA LEU A 598 0.66 -9.62 -20.87
C LEU A 598 0.66 -10.72 -21.93
N LYS A 599 1.42 -10.54 -23.00
CA LYS A 599 1.39 -11.39 -24.20
C LYS A 599 -0.03 -11.46 -24.76
N ASP A 600 -0.54 -12.68 -24.91
CA ASP A 600 -1.88 -12.94 -25.42
C ASP A 600 -2.97 -12.91 -24.33
N ASN A 601 -2.58 -12.73 -23.06
CA ASN A 601 -3.52 -12.56 -21.97
C ASN A 601 -3.97 -11.11 -21.90
N ILE A 602 -5.26 -10.88 -22.07
CA ILE A 602 -5.89 -9.57 -22.08
C ILE A 602 -7.09 -9.60 -21.13
N SER A 603 -7.10 -8.65 -20.21
CA SER A 603 -8.26 -8.35 -19.38
C SER A 603 -8.71 -6.92 -19.65
N VAL A 604 -9.99 -6.73 -19.98
CA VAL A 604 -10.60 -5.42 -20.24
C VAL A 604 -11.55 -5.08 -19.12
N ILE A 605 -11.38 -3.90 -18.55
CA ILE A 605 -12.17 -3.40 -17.44
C ILE A 605 -12.93 -2.17 -17.91
N ILE A 606 -14.25 -2.15 -17.63
CA ILE A 606 -15.13 -1.07 -18.00
C ILE A 606 -15.87 -0.62 -16.74
N ILE A 607 -15.80 0.65 -16.40
CA ILE A 607 -16.51 1.27 -15.27
C ILE A 607 -17.33 2.44 -15.79
N ASN A 608 -18.61 2.45 -15.49
CA ASN A 608 -19.48 3.61 -15.72
C ASN A 608 -19.93 4.17 -14.37
N ALA A 609 -19.33 5.27 -13.93
CA ALA A 609 -19.74 6.00 -12.75
C ALA A 609 -20.91 6.99 -13.02
N GLY A 610 -21.33 7.12 -14.28
CA GLY A 610 -22.39 8.05 -14.70
C GLY A 610 -23.79 7.52 -14.47
N GLU A 611 -24.77 8.43 -14.59
CA GLU A 611 -26.21 8.17 -14.38
C GLU A 611 -26.94 7.64 -15.64
N TYR A 612 -26.24 7.57 -16.78
CA TYR A 612 -26.83 7.20 -18.06
C TYR A 612 -26.13 6.01 -18.69
N THR A 613 -26.90 5.23 -19.47
CA THR A 613 -26.36 4.18 -20.32
C THR A 613 -25.45 4.81 -21.39
N ALA A 614 -24.25 4.27 -21.56
CA ALA A 614 -23.34 4.64 -22.63
C ALA A 614 -23.30 3.52 -23.68
N LYS A 615 -23.29 3.90 -24.97
CA LYS A 615 -23.04 2.97 -26.08
C LYS A 615 -21.74 3.40 -26.76
N THR A 616 -20.83 2.47 -26.92
CA THR A 616 -19.51 2.79 -27.45
C THR A 616 -18.88 1.58 -28.17
N ASP A 617 -17.99 1.88 -29.12
CA ASP A 617 -17.12 0.88 -29.74
C ASP A 617 -15.78 0.89 -28.99
N ILE A 618 -15.54 -0.15 -28.21
CA ILE A 618 -14.31 -0.31 -27.43
C ILE A 618 -13.19 -0.75 -28.39
N PRO A 619 -12.07 0.02 -28.51
CA PRO A 619 -11.00 -0.25 -29.47
C PRO A 619 -10.08 -1.36 -28.97
N LEU A 620 -10.53 -2.64 -29.09
CA LEU A 620 -9.76 -3.81 -28.65
C LEU A 620 -8.44 -3.99 -29.43
N TYR A 621 -8.36 -3.46 -30.68
CA TYR A 621 -7.11 -3.48 -31.46
C TYR A 621 -5.94 -2.82 -30.69
N LEU A 622 -6.20 -1.83 -29.83
CA LEU A 622 -5.17 -1.20 -28.99
C LEU A 622 -4.49 -2.17 -28.04
N THR A 623 -5.15 -3.26 -27.67
CA THR A 623 -4.55 -4.33 -26.85
C THR A 623 -3.65 -5.27 -27.63
N GLY A 624 -3.67 -5.20 -28.98
CA GLY A 624 -3.05 -6.19 -29.87
C GLY A 624 -3.90 -7.43 -30.11
N MET A 625 -5.15 -7.45 -29.63
CA MET A 625 -6.10 -8.54 -29.86
C MET A 625 -6.39 -8.68 -31.35
N ARG A 626 -6.30 -9.89 -31.88
CA ARG A 626 -6.57 -10.18 -33.29
C ARG A 626 -8.05 -9.99 -33.62
N ASP A 627 -8.34 -9.63 -34.88
CA ASP A 627 -9.70 -9.61 -35.37
C ASP A 627 -10.33 -11.01 -35.25
N SER A 628 -11.62 -11.05 -34.97
CA SER A 628 -12.38 -12.28 -34.72
C SER A 628 -11.97 -13.06 -33.46
N ALA A 629 -11.01 -12.55 -32.65
CA ALA A 629 -10.71 -13.16 -31.37
C ALA A 629 -11.87 -13.03 -30.39
N VAL A 630 -11.92 -13.97 -29.44
CA VAL A 630 -13.01 -14.10 -28.48
C VAL A 630 -12.62 -13.46 -27.15
N ILE A 631 -13.54 -12.68 -26.59
CA ILE A 631 -13.43 -12.12 -25.23
C ILE A 631 -14.70 -12.43 -24.45
N SER A 632 -14.57 -12.82 -23.19
CA SER A 632 -15.71 -13.17 -22.34
C SER A 632 -15.83 -12.27 -21.14
N ARG A 633 -17.04 -11.73 -20.93
CA ARG A 633 -17.41 -11.14 -19.65
C ARG A 633 -17.48 -12.23 -18.59
N VAL A 634 -16.72 -12.07 -17.52
CA VAL A 634 -16.66 -13.03 -16.42
C VAL A 634 -17.28 -12.48 -15.14
N ILE A 635 -17.43 -11.17 -15.04
CA ILE A 635 -18.17 -10.51 -13.97
C ILE A 635 -18.79 -9.22 -14.48
N TYR A 636 -19.94 -8.90 -13.93
CA TYR A 636 -20.70 -7.69 -14.15
C TYR A 636 -21.33 -7.26 -12.83
N THR A 637 -21.31 -5.98 -12.52
CA THR A 637 -21.96 -5.38 -11.36
C THR A 637 -22.73 -4.10 -11.72
N ASN A 638 -23.86 -3.86 -11.06
CA ASN A 638 -24.66 -2.65 -11.19
C ASN A 638 -25.38 -2.32 -9.86
N LYS A 639 -26.39 -1.43 -9.89
CA LYS A 639 -27.18 -1.03 -8.69
C LYS A 639 -27.88 -2.21 -8.00
N VAL A 640 -28.24 -3.26 -8.73
CA VAL A 640 -29.01 -4.39 -8.19
C VAL A 640 -28.13 -5.40 -7.48
N GLY A 641 -26.88 -5.58 -7.94
CA GLY A 641 -25.95 -6.57 -7.40
C GLY A 641 -24.86 -6.93 -8.42
N TYR A 642 -24.40 -8.17 -8.41
CA TYR A 642 -23.43 -8.65 -9.39
C TYR A 642 -23.84 -9.98 -10.01
N ASN A 643 -23.23 -10.29 -11.15
CA ASN A 643 -23.46 -11.52 -11.90
C ASN A 643 -22.13 -12.07 -12.43
N VAL A 644 -21.87 -13.35 -12.18
CA VAL A 644 -20.68 -14.09 -12.63
C VAL A 644 -20.96 -14.99 -13.84
N GLY A 645 -22.15 -14.86 -14.43
CA GLY A 645 -22.51 -15.58 -15.65
C GLY A 645 -21.63 -15.15 -16.81
N ARG A 646 -21.04 -16.13 -17.50
CA ARG A 646 -20.15 -15.90 -18.63
C ARG A 646 -20.96 -15.49 -19.86
N VAL A 647 -20.56 -14.42 -20.53
CA VAL A 647 -21.10 -13.96 -21.81
C VAL A 647 -19.95 -13.70 -22.75
N THR A 648 -19.99 -14.33 -23.91
CA THR A 648 -18.92 -14.31 -24.91
C THR A 648 -19.23 -13.30 -26.01
N TYR A 649 -18.21 -12.55 -26.41
CA TYR A 649 -18.23 -11.56 -27.48
C TYR A 649 -17.14 -11.87 -28.49
N ILE A 650 -17.33 -11.42 -29.72
CA ILE A 650 -16.33 -11.52 -30.80
C ILE A 650 -15.81 -10.12 -31.08
N ASN A 651 -14.49 -9.99 -31.18
CA ASN A 651 -13.83 -8.79 -31.66
C ASN A 651 -14.16 -8.61 -33.16
N ASP A 652 -14.90 -7.56 -33.50
CA ASP A 652 -15.30 -7.25 -34.87
C ASP A 652 -14.40 -6.15 -35.46
N ASN A 653 -13.48 -6.52 -36.34
CA ASN A 653 -12.53 -5.60 -36.98
C ASN A 653 -11.78 -4.70 -35.98
N GLY A 654 -11.34 -5.26 -34.84
CA GLY A 654 -10.62 -4.55 -33.79
C GLY A 654 -11.49 -3.82 -32.79
N TYR A 655 -12.81 -3.92 -32.87
CA TYR A 655 -13.74 -3.22 -31.99
C TYR A 655 -14.73 -4.17 -31.31
N LEU A 656 -15.16 -3.77 -30.11
CA LEU A 656 -16.28 -4.37 -29.42
C LEU A 656 -17.39 -3.32 -29.23
N ASN A 657 -18.52 -3.47 -29.95
CA ASN A 657 -19.70 -2.66 -29.69
C ASN A 657 -20.32 -3.07 -28.35
N PHE A 658 -20.42 -2.15 -27.41
CA PHE A 658 -20.83 -2.46 -26.04
C PHE A 658 -21.79 -1.42 -25.48
N GLU A 659 -22.84 -1.90 -24.83
CA GLU A 659 -23.78 -1.08 -24.07
C GLU A 659 -23.44 -1.19 -22.58
N ILE A 660 -23.12 -0.04 -21.96
CA ILE A 660 -22.63 0.07 -20.60
C ILE A 660 -23.71 0.71 -19.74
N GLU A 661 -24.30 -0.04 -18.83
CA GLU A 661 -25.34 0.45 -17.91
C GLU A 661 -24.77 1.54 -16.96
N PRO A 662 -25.64 2.42 -16.40
CA PRO A 662 -25.21 3.36 -15.38
C PRO A 662 -24.79 2.65 -14.09
N HIS A 663 -23.83 3.24 -13.36
CA HIS A 663 -23.29 2.69 -12.11
C HIS A 663 -22.90 1.21 -12.20
N SER A 664 -22.23 0.84 -13.30
CA SER A 664 -21.88 -0.55 -13.59
C SER A 664 -20.38 -0.75 -13.75
N GLY A 665 -19.97 -2.01 -13.60
CA GLY A 665 -18.60 -2.44 -13.82
C GLY A 665 -18.58 -3.80 -14.52
N TYR A 666 -17.61 -4.00 -15.44
CA TYR A 666 -17.45 -5.22 -16.20
C TYR A 666 -15.98 -5.63 -16.22
N LEU A 667 -15.73 -6.91 -16.02
CA LEU A 667 -14.44 -7.55 -16.29
C LEU A 667 -14.63 -8.54 -17.46
N LEU A 668 -13.90 -8.29 -18.54
CA LEU A 668 -13.84 -9.16 -19.70
C LEU A 668 -12.43 -9.73 -19.82
N VAL A 669 -12.30 -11.00 -20.19
CA VAL A 669 -11.01 -11.68 -20.33
C VAL A 669 -10.90 -12.35 -21.69
N SER A 670 -9.71 -12.29 -22.31
CA SER A 670 -9.43 -13.03 -23.55
C SER A 670 -9.50 -14.53 -23.29
N GLU A 671 -10.08 -15.24 -24.24
CA GLU A 671 -10.03 -16.70 -24.29
C GLU A 671 -8.81 -17.11 -25.11
N ASN A 672 -7.86 -17.76 -24.48
CA ASN A 672 -6.75 -18.38 -25.20
C ASN A 672 -7.35 -19.59 -25.93
N LEU A 673 -7.43 -19.49 -27.27
CA LEU A 673 -7.76 -20.59 -28.17
C LEU A 673 -6.56 -21.52 -28.31
#